data_f2f2e13f7bd33db0c700145cada35324
#
_entry.id   f2f2e13f7bd33db0c700145cada35324
#
_cell.length_a   1.000
_cell.length_b   1.000
_cell.length_c   1.000
_cell.angle_alpha   90.00
_cell.angle_beta   90.00
_cell.angle_gamma   90.00
#
_symmetry.space_group_name_H-M   'P 1'
#
loop_
_entity.id
_entity.type
_entity.pdbx_description
1 polymer ?
#
loop_
_entity_poly.entity_id
_entity_poly.type
_entity_poly.pdbx_seq_one_letter_code
_entity_poly.pdbx_strand_id
1 'polypeptide(L)'
;MYQMNNFFNQKHKKSARIVXEVMGKYHPHGDSSIYEAMVRMAQPWAFRYPLVDGQGNFGSIDGDGAAAMRYTEARLTKIAEEMLNDIEQDTIDRRDNFDGSLQEPIMLPTKFPNHLCNGTMGIAVGMATNMAPHNLGEVLDASLLLLEKEGKPLTEKQKLAAEKTLAAQEXSDDTENTESISTTYKVSIDEIMEIIKXPDFPTXGIIYDSNNIKEVYKKXKXGIVMRGKTHVEEDKHGNIIIIDEIPYLVNKSTLVSKIGELVVDKKIEGITDMRDESSKNKIRIAIYLKSGVDANKILVELYKYTELQCAFNVNNVSLIEAGKQPRLLNIKDLLMEFVTFRRSVVYRRSVFQLNKAKDRLHILEXLKKAIDVIDEVIDTIKKSDTKQDAKENLISKFEFSEMQAEYILMMRLQSLVGLEIKKIADEIDEKKRIIEELESIINDSDKLDGVIKNEFVYMKKQYGDERRTDLSQDLSVYNVSXSLKAFMATADKIKEDVIVWIXNDYSIRILYQSRIQAIPEETMDLIYTHNQDKLIVITDIGELVVQRLKDLGSFAMKQNAINLNEYFXLKGKIVFAKTLHFDYHHLVFLTNQNSCKKIKKELVLSFKKFPTVIMKLTDKEKILSVEAVNDSDNIXILTKQXWMLLFKSSDLRPMGKTAGXVKSIELQEGDEVANMFLHKGEPFILIHANKNGKLLNLEDLKIRKRARKXQVVMTGKELLEGGISIIEXAIRIRFKDSTIKTLHSNDIHLDETETPLAKMVDKDIDVIYRPREEKDENLRYKEERKKAEKEAEKMENNINSEDEGSEDSSEIEDTTD
;
A
#
# COMPACT_ATOMS: atom_id res chain seq x y z
N MET A 1 -3.75 13.37 22.93
CA MET A 1 -2.69 13.65 23.93
C MET A 1 -2.28 15.14 23.95
N TYR A 2 -2.11 15.78 22.81
CA TYR A 2 -1.76 17.21 22.71
C TYR A 2 -2.81 18.10 23.42
N GLN A 3 -4.09 17.85 23.16
CA GLN A 3 -5.20 18.64 23.74
C GLN A 3 -5.34 18.44 25.24
N MET A 4 -4.85 17.32 25.76
CA MET A 4 -4.86 17.01 27.19
C MET A 4 -3.64 17.58 27.94
N ASN A 5 -2.77 18.30 27.24
CA ASN A 5 -1.52 18.81 27.80
C ASN A 5 -0.61 17.65 28.28
N ASN A 6 -0.65 16.55 27.58
CA ASN A 6 0.03 15.28 27.97
C ASN A 6 1.45 15.21 27.37
N PHE A 7 2.26 16.21 27.69
CA PHE A 7 3.59 16.42 27.11
C PHE A 7 4.68 15.68 27.89
N PHE A 8 5.85 15.57 27.29
CA PHE A 8 7.00 14.88 27.85
C PHE A 8 7.44 15.45 29.21
N ASN A 9 7.28 16.76 29.43
CA ASN A 9 7.66 17.44 30.67
C ASN A 9 6.55 17.43 31.73
N GLN A 10 5.43 16.77 31.47
CA GLN A 10 4.30 16.62 32.39
C GLN A 10 4.29 15.21 32.97
N LYS A 11 3.50 15.02 34.02
CA LYS A 11 3.28 13.67 34.58
C LYS A 11 2.55 12.80 33.56
N HIS A 12 2.82 11.51 33.57
CA HIS A 12 2.07 10.54 32.77
C HIS A 12 0.58 10.60 33.17
N LYS A 13 -0.30 10.35 32.22
CA LYS A 13 -1.73 10.21 32.45
C LYS A 13 -2.15 8.76 32.32
N LYS A 14 -3.20 8.37 33.03
CA LYS A 14 -3.75 7.01 32.91
C LYS A 14 -4.08 6.72 31.45
N SER A 15 -3.66 5.55 30.98
CA SER A 15 -3.93 5.12 29.60
C SER A 15 -5.43 5.09 29.29
N ALA A 16 -6.25 4.63 30.28
CA ALA A 16 -7.70 4.58 30.15
C ALA A 16 -8.29 5.98 29.89
N ARG A 17 -7.75 7.02 30.49
CA ARG A 17 -8.20 8.41 30.27
C ARG A 17 -7.90 8.87 28.86
N ILE A 18 -6.74 8.54 28.35
CA ILE A 18 -6.35 8.89 26.98
C ILE A 18 -7.27 8.19 25.98
N VAL A 19 -7.48 6.90 26.17
CA VAL A 19 -8.36 6.10 25.31
C VAL A 19 -9.78 6.64 25.29
N UNK A 20 -10.16 7.01 26.26
CA UNK A 20 -11.44 7.54 26.43
C UNK A 20 -11.65 8.83 25.71
N GLU A 21 -10.72 9.61 25.85
CA GLU A 21 -10.79 10.90 25.13
C GLU A 21 -10.84 10.69 23.62
N VAL A 22 -9.96 9.82 23.12
CA VAL A 22 -9.91 9.50 21.68
C VAL A 22 -11.23 8.87 21.22
N MET A 23 -11.74 7.91 21.97
CA MET A 23 -12.96 7.19 21.63
C MET A 23 -14.17 8.12 21.59
N GLY A 24 -14.27 9.00 22.59
CA GLY A 24 -15.41 9.91 22.71
C GLY A 24 -15.42 11.03 21.67
N LYS A 25 -14.25 11.50 21.25
CA LYS A 25 -14.13 12.70 20.41
C LYS A 25 -13.79 12.42 18.95
N TYR A 26 -12.99 11.38 18.66
CA TYR A 26 -12.38 11.23 17.33
C TYR A 26 -12.52 9.85 16.69
N HIS A 27 -12.65 8.79 17.50
CA HIS A 27 -12.63 7.42 16.96
C HIS A 27 -13.71 6.57 17.66
N PRO A 28 -14.95 6.58 17.14
CA PRO A 28 -16.10 5.95 17.81
C PRO A 28 -16.14 4.44 17.59
N HIS A 29 -15.08 3.75 17.98
CA HIS A 29 -14.93 2.30 17.85
C HIS A 29 -14.46 1.72 19.19
N GLY A 30 -14.11 0.44 19.21
CA GLY A 30 -13.73 -0.24 20.43
C GLY A 30 -12.48 0.34 21.11
N ASP A 31 -12.47 0.35 22.43
CA ASP A 31 -11.38 0.89 23.24
C ASP A 31 -10.07 0.10 23.05
N SER A 32 -10.16 -1.22 22.79
CA SER A 32 -8.98 -2.06 22.67
C SER A 32 -8.12 -1.70 21.45
N SER A 33 -8.75 -1.34 20.34
CA SER A 33 -7.99 -0.95 19.13
C SER A 33 -7.23 0.36 19.36
N ILE A 34 -7.84 1.31 20.07
CA ILE A 34 -7.20 2.60 20.42
C ILE A 34 -6.03 2.36 21.36
N TYR A 35 -6.23 1.55 22.40
CA TYR A 35 -5.18 1.24 23.37
C TYR A 35 -4.01 0.50 22.71
N GLU A 36 -4.29 -0.50 21.90
CA GLU A 36 -3.25 -1.28 21.20
C GLU A 36 -2.41 -0.39 20.27
N ALA A 37 -3.03 0.57 19.59
CA ALA A 37 -2.31 1.53 18.74
C ALA A 37 -1.36 2.39 19.58
N MET A 38 -1.83 2.89 20.74
CA MET A 38 -1.01 3.67 21.65
C MET A 38 0.14 2.84 22.22
N VAL A 39 -0.13 1.59 22.61
CA VAL A 39 0.85 0.66 23.15
C VAL A 39 1.98 0.43 22.14
N ARG A 40 1.61 0.18 20.88
CA ARG A 40 2.60 -0.06 19.83
C ARG A 40 3.53 1.14 19.64
N MET A 41 3.02 2.36 19.72
CA MET A 41 3.83 3.58 19.60
C MET A 41 4.84 3.75 20.74
N ALA A 42 4.66 3.03 21.86
CA ALA A 42 5.56 3.08 23.01
C ALA A 42 6.60 1.95 22.98
N GLN A 43 6.43 0.93 22.15
CA GLN A 43 7.29 -0.26 22.14
C GLN A 43 8.59 -0.01 21.37
N PRO A 44 9.76 -0.09 22.02
CA PRO A 44 11.03 0.19 21.33
C PRO A 44 11.44 -0.87 20.30
N TRP A 45 10.82 -2.08 20.33
CA TRP A 45 11.05 -3.09 19.30
C TRP A 45 10.11 -2.93 18.10
N ALA A 46 9.07 -2.09 18.24
CA ALA A 46 8.10 -1.83 17.18
C ALA A 46 8.36 -0.50 16.46
N PHE A 47 8.74 0.53 17.21
CA PHE A 47 8.97 1.88 16.70
C PHE A 47 10.44 2.25 16.82
N ARG A 48 11.05 2.62 15.71
CA ARG A 48 12.47 3.07 15.69
C ARG A 48 12.64 4.36 16.53
N TYR A 49 11.65 5.25 16.48
CA TYR A 49 11.58 6.48 17.26
C TYR A 49 10.21 6.52 17.94
N PRO A 50 10.11 5.94 19.15
CA PRO A 50 8.80 5.86 19.83
C PRO A 50 8.13 7.23 19.99
N LEU A 51 6.83 7.26 19.81
CA LEU A 51 6.02 8.49 19.89
C LEU A 51 5.30 8.61 21.22
N VAL A 52 5.23 7.52 21.99
CA VAL A 52 4.58 7.47 23.31
C VAL A 52 5.62 7.01 24.33
N ASP A 53 5.65 7.71 25.46
CA ASP A 53 6.44 7.36 26.62
C ASP A 53 5.52 6.67 27.63
N GLY A 54 5.65 5.35 27.72
CA GLY A 54 4.80 4.51 28.57
C GLY A 54 5.42 4.23 29.91
N GLN A 55 4.57 4.10 30.92
CA GLN A 55 4.95 3.71 32.26
C GLN A 55 4.10 2.50 32.68
N GLY A 56 4.77 1.40 33.03
CA GLY A 56 4.11 0.15 33.34
C GLY A 56 4.46 -0.92 32.30
N ASN A 57 3.69 -2.00 32.26
CA ASN A 57 3.91 -3.12 31.35
C ASN A 57 3.27 -2.82 29.98
N PHE A 58 4.08 -2.57 28.96
CA PHE A 58 3.66 -2.32 27.58
C PHE A 58 4.00 -3.48 26.65
N GLY A 59 4.14 -4.70 27.22
CA GLY A 59 4.42 -5.90 26.45
C GLY A 59 5.89 -6.22 26.39
N SER A 60 6.25 -7.15 25.53
CA SER A 60 7.64 -7.58 25.33
C SER A 60 7.87 -8.08 23.91
N ILE A 61 9.15 -8.25 23.56
CA ILE A 61 9.57 -8.82 22.29
C ILE A 61 9.17 -10.31 22.16
N ASP A 62 8.78 -10.93 23.25
CA ASP A 62 8.26 -12.30 23.28
C ASP A 62 6.78 -12.39 22.91
N GLY A 63 6.17 -11.26 22.56
CA GLY A 63 4.76 -11.23 22.20
C GLY A 63 3.80 -11.11 23.38
N ASP A 64 4.34 -10.89 24.58
CA ASP A 64 3.48 -10.64 25.74
C ASP A 64 2.67 -9.37 25.50
N GLY A 65 1.40 -9.42 25.84
CA GLY A 65 0.53 -8.26 25.74
C GLY A 65 0.79 -7.24 26.84
N ALA A 66 0.39 -5.99 26.59
CA ALA A 66 0.43 -4.94 27.60
C ALA A 66 -0.56 -5.26 28.72
N ALA A 67 -0.29 -4.74 29.91
CA ALA A 67 -1.28 -4.73 31.00
C ALA A 67 -2.52 -3.96 30.55
N ALA A 68 -3.65 -4.25 31.14
CA ALA A 68 -4.90 -3.53 30.86
C ALA A 68 -4.72 -2.02 31.06
N MET A 69 -5.44 -1.23 30.30
CA MET A 69 -5.27 0.24 30.26
C MET A 69 -5.48 0.92 31.60
N ARG A 70 -6.19 0.29 32.54
CA ARG A 70 -6.37 0.83 33.88
C ARG A 70 -5.10 0.77 34.72
N TYR A 71 -4.09 -0.03 34.32
CA TYR A 71 -2.85 -0.21 35.07
C TYR A 71 -1.66 0.55 34.47
N THR A 72 -1.75 1.04 33.26
CA THR A 72 -0.62 1.71 32.59
C THR A 72 -0.87 3.22 32.49
N GLU A 73 0.23 3.94 32.29
CA GLU A 73 0.19 5.40 32.12
C GLU A 73 1.01 5.77 30.89
N ALA A 74 0.72 6.91 30.28
CA ALA A 74 1.40 7.31 29.05
C ALA A 74 1.46 8.83 28.92
N ARG A 75 2.39 9.30 28.09
CA ARG A 75 2.55 10.69 27.67
C ARG A 75 3.28 10.71 26.32
N LEU A 76 3.28 11.86 25.67
CA LEU A 76 4.04 12.03 24.43
C LEU A 76 5.53 11.98 24.70
N THR A 77 6.29 11.39 23.78
CA THR A 77 7.74 11.54 23.79
C THR A 77 8.11 12.94 23.30
N LYS A 78 9.36 13.32 23.52
CA LYS A 78 9.86 14.62 23.09
C LYS A 78 9.80 14.77 21.56
N ILE A 79 10.17 13.71 20.80
CA ILE A 79 10.11 13.75 19.33
C ILE A 79 8.68 13.83 18.82
N ALA A 80 7.70 13.23 19.51
CA ALA A 80 6.29 13.30 19.11
C ALA A 80 5.78 14.74 19.13
N GLU A 81 6.29 15.57 20.04
CA GLU A 81 5.91 16.99 20.10
C GLU A 81 6.33 17.74 18.84
N GLU A 82 7.41 17.31 18.18
CA GLU A 82 7.87 17.90 16.91
C GLU A 82 6.91 17.62 15.75
N MET A 83 6.00 16.68 15.92
CA MET A 83 4.92 16.44 14.94
C MET A 83 3.73 17.39 15.17
N LEU A 84 3.64 18.01 16.33
CA LEU A 84 2.45 18.73 16.80
C LEU A 84 2.68 20.21 17.08
N ASN A 85 3.92 20.67 17.21
CA ASN A 85 4.24 22.01 17.73
C ASN A 85 3.57 23.14 16.94
N ASP A 86 3.44 23.01 15.64
CA ASP A 86 2.87 24.05 14.78
C ASP A 86 1.38 23.88 14.49
N ILE A 87 0.72 22.95 15.15
CA ILE A 87 -0.65 22.54 14.79
C ILE A 87 -1.69 23.66 14.99
N GLU A 88 -1.42 24.63 15.89
CA GLU A 88 -2.33 25.75 16.20
C GLU A 88 -2.06 26.99 15.33
N GLN A 89 -1.14 26.91 14.38
CA GLN A 89 -0.71 28.07 13.59
C GLN A 89 -1.22 28.02 12.14
N ASP A 90 -2.39 27.44 11.93
CA ASP A 90 -3.03 27.32 10.60
C ASP A 90 -2.13 26.66 9.57
N THR A 91 -1.35 25.66 10.00
CA THR A 91 -0.34 25.02 9.15
C THR A 91 -0.90 23.84 8.34
N ILE A 92 -2.05 23.30 8.76
CA ILE A 92 -2.64 22.11 8.15
C ILE A 92 -4.16 22.32 8.01
N ASP A 93 -4.75 21.58 7.10
CA ASP A 93 -6.19 21.60 6.90
C ASP A 93 -6.85 20.70 7.94
N ARG A 94 -8.08 21.05 8.27
CA ARG A 94 -8.89 20.32 9.25
C ARG A 94 -10.20 19.86 8.58
N ARG A 95 -10.80 18.86 9.18
CA ARG A 95 -12.11 18.34 8.77
C ARG A 95 -12.95 18.09 10.01
N ASP A 96 -14.25 17.94 9.83
CA ASP A 96 -15.14 17.61 10.92
C ASP A 96 -14.85 16.19 11.43
N ASN A 97 -14.94 15.99 12.73
CA ASN A 97 -14.90 14.65 13.32
C ASN A 97 -16.19 13.89 12.98
N PHE A 98 -16.34 12.66 13.49
CA PHE A 98 -17.42 11.75 13.11
C PHE A 98 -18.83 12.33 13.33
N ASP A 99 -19.03 13.20 14.33
CA ASP A 99 -20.36 13.77 14.64
C ASP A 99 -20.47 15.26 14.34
N GLY A 100 -19.45 15.88 13.77
CA GLY A 100 -19.44 17.30 13.43
C GLY A 100 -19.27 18.25 14.60
N SER A 101 -19.10 17.75 15.83
CA SER A 101 -19.00 18.60 17.03
C SER A 101 -17.61 19.24 17.18
N LEU A 102 -16.58 18.63 16.62
CA LEU A 102 -15.18 19.07 16.70
C LEU A 102 -14.54 18.97 15.34
N GLN A 103 -13.35 19.56 15.19
CA GLN A 103 -12.53 19.40 14.00
C GLN A 103 -11.25 18.65 14.34
N GLU A 104 -10.79 17.85 13.39
CA GLU A 104 -9.58 17.08 13.52
C GLU A 104 -8.64 17.38 12.34
N PRO A 105 -7.33 17.30 12.53
CA PRO A 105 -6.41 17.56 11.42
C PRO A 105 -6.48 16.44 10.38
N ILE A 106 -6.36 16.80 9.10
CA ILE A 106 -6.23 15.84 8.01
C ILE A 106 -4.84 15.19 8.05
N MET A 107 -3.82 16.01 8.32
CA MET A 107 -2.42 15.58 8.50
C MET A 107 -1.79 16.34 9.65
N LEU A 108 -0.74 15.80 10.25
CA LEU A 108 0.01 16.49 11.31
C LEU A 108 1.17 17.28 10.69
N PRO A 109 1.49 18.48 11.25
CA PRO A 109 2.58 19.32 10.71
C PRO A 109 3.96 18.82 11.17
N THR A 110 4.31 17.62 10.79
CA THR A 110 5.51 16.95 11.28
C THR A 110 6.80 17.57 10.72
N LYS A 111 7.81 17.72 11.57
CA LYS A 111 9.13 18.24 11.20
C LYS A 111 10.07 17.14 10.69
N PHE A 112 9.63 15.87 10.71
CA PHE A 112 10.38 14.74 10.19
C PHE A 112 9.43 13.78 9.49
N PRO A 113 9.90 13.01 8.50
CA PRO A 113 9.00 12.10 7.75
C PRO A 113 8.77 10.81 8.55
N ASN A 114 7.84 10.86 9.49
CA ASN A 114 7.52 9.76 10.39
C ASN A 114 7.17 8.47 9.62
N HIS A 115 6.54 8.61 8.44
CA HIS A 115 6.19 7.50 7.56
C HIS A 115 7.41 6.62 7.26
N LEU A 116 8.56 7.24 6.96
CA LEU A 116 9.82 6.52 6.69
C LEU A 116 10.58 6.18 7.97
N CYS A 117 10.61 7.09 8.95
CA CYS A 117 11.45 6.89 10.14
C CYS A 117 10.96 5.74 11.01
N ASN A 118 9.65 5.64 11.22
CA ASN A 118 9.06 4.56 12.02
C ASN A 118 8.50 3.44 11.16
N GLY A 119 8.53 3.60 9.84
CA GLY A 119 7.85 2.68 8.94
C GLY A 119 6.34 2.85 9.05
N THR A 120 5.64 2.13 8.23
CA THR A 120 4.18 2.21 8.17
C THR A 120 3.63 0.83 7.88
N MET A 121 2.67 0.39 8.68
CA MET A 121 1.83 -0.77 8.37
C MET A 121 0.40 -0.32 8.51
N GLY A 122 -0.39 -0.46 7.46
CA GLY A 122 -1.76 -0.03 7.50
C GLY A 122 -2.63 -0.80 6.53
N ILE A 123 -3.85 -1.07 6.97
CA ILE A 123 -4.88 -1.73 6.18
C ILE A 123 -6.07 -0.79 6.11
N ALA A 124 -6.47 -0.46 4.89
CA ALA A 124 -7.66 0.35 4.64
C ALA A 124 -8.62 -0.45 3.78
N VAL A 125 -9.80 0.09 3.56
CA VAL A 125 -10.76 -0.55 2.66
C VAL A 125 -10.20 -0.46 1.23
N GLY A 126 -9.95 -1.62 0.64
CA GLY A 126 -9.48 -1.73 -0.73
C GLY A 126 -7.99 -1.51 -0.96
N MET A 127 -7.21 -1.23 0.10
CA MET A 127 -5.76 -1.03 -0.07
C MET A 127 -5.02 -1.21 1.25
N ALA A 128 -3.70 -1.41 1.16
CA ALA A 128 -2.85 -1.55 2.32
C ALA A 128 -1.43 -1.09 1.99
N THR A 129 -0.65 -0.81 3.04
CA THR A 129 0.73 -0.34 2.88
C THR A 129 1.64 -1.03 3.88
N ASN A 130 2.91 -1.18 3.51
CA ASN A 130 3.93 -1.74 4.39
C ASN A 130 5.29 -1.13 4.02
N MET A 131 5.84 -0.33 4.92
CA MET A 131 7.11 0.36 4.72
C MET A 131 8.03 0.16 5.92
N ALA A 132 9.29 -0.15 5.64
CA ALA A 132 10.30 -0.40 6.67
C ALA A 132 10.71 0.90 7.38
N PRO A 133 11.09 0.82 8.66
CA PRO A 133 11.68 1.96 9.38
C PRO A 133 13.04 2.36 8.81
N HIS A 134 13.43 3.62 9.03
CA HIS A 134 14.68 4.20 8.53
C HIS A 134 15.34 5.08 9.58
N ASN A 135 16.64 5.30 9.41
CA ASN A 135 17.42 6.16 10.29
C ASN A 135 17.05 7.63 10.07
N LEU A 136 16.71 8.32 11.15
CA LEU A 136 16.25 9.72 11.10
C LEU A 136 17.29 10.65 10.47
N GLY A 137 18.54 10.52 10.87
CA GLY A 137 19.63 11.36 10.33
C GLY A 137 19.79 11.17 8.83
N GLU A 138 19.77 9.93 8.37
CA GLU A 138 19.85 9.60 6.94
C GLU A 138 18.67 10.18 6.17
N VAL A 139 17.46 10.02 6.69
CA VAL A 139 16.24 10.51 6.01
C VAL A 139 16.24 12.03 5.94
N LEU A 140 16.67 12.70 7.01
CA LEU A 140 16.75 14.16 7.03
C LEU A 140 17.83 14.68 6.07
N ASP A 141 18.99 14.01 6.01
CA ASP A 141 20.06 14.37 5.08
C ASP A 141 19.59 14.22 3.62
N ALA A 142 18.85 13.16 3.31
CA ALA A 142 18.30 12.96 1.97
C ALA A 142 17.22 14.00 1.65
N SER A 143 16.38 14.36 2.63
CA SER A 143 15.39 15.43 2.49
C SER A 143 16.06 16.76 2.22
N LEU A 144 17.17 17.02 2.91
CA LEU A 144 17.96 18.25 2.70
C LEU A 144 18.56 18.29 1.29
N LEU A 145 19.08 17.16 0.81
CA LEU A 145 19.59 17.05 -0.56
C LEU A 145 18.52 17.46 -1.57
N LEU A 146 17.30 16.95 -1.40
CA LEU A 146 16.18 17.28 -2.29
C LEU A 146 15.76 18.75 -2.15
N LEU A 147 15.73 19.26 -0.92
CA LEU A 147 15.39 20.68 -0.67
C LEU A 147 16.35 21.62 -1.39
N GLU A 148 17.64 21.30 -1.35
CA GLU A 148 18.69 22.16 -1.91
C GLU A 148 18.86 22.02 -3.41
N LYS A 149 18.66 20.81 -3.97
CA LYS A 149 19.07 20.50 -5.35
C LYS A 149 17.94 20.21 -6.32
N GLU A 150 16.83 19.64 -5.85
CA GLU A 150 15.72 19.28 -6.75
C GLU A 150 15.07 20.57 -7.30
N GLY A 151 15.01 20.66 -8.62
CA GLY A 151 14.46 21.85 -9.29
C GLY A 151 15.42 23.02 -9.41
N LYS A 152 16.64 22.90 -8.91
CA LYS A 152 17.66 23.94 -9.07
C LYS A 152 18.27 23.86 -10.48
N PRO A 153 18.76 24.98 -11.04
CA PRO A 153 19.39 24.95 -12.37
C PRO A 153 20.60 24.01 -12.43
N LEU A 154 20.71 23.25 -13.52
CA LEU A 154 21.82 22.34 -13.75
C LEU A 154 23.11 23.12 -14.00
N THR A 155 24.24 22.60 -13.50
CA THR A 155 25.56 23.08 -13.90
C THR A 155 25.87 22.58 -15.32
N GLU A 156 26.85 23.21 -15.99
CA GLU A 156 27.25 22.79 -17.34
C GLU A 156 27.67 21.32 -17.40
N LYS A 157 28.38 20.83 -16.38
CA LYS A 157 28.81 19.43 -16.27
C LYS A 157 27.59 18.48 -16.15
N GLN A 158 26.58 18.88 -15.37
CA GLN A 158 25.35 18.09 -15.19
C GLN A 158 24.52 18.07 -16.47
N LYS A 159 24.43 19.18 -17.21
CA LYS A 159 23.75 19.26 -18.51
C LYS A 159 24.38 18.30 -19.50
N LEU A 160 25.71 18.28 -19.59
CA LEU A 160 26.46 17.40 -20.49
C LEU A 160 26.22 15.92 -20.15
N ALA A 161 26.23 15.58 -18.85
CA ALA A 161 25.96 14.20 -18.39
C ALA A 161 24.54 13.77 -18.72
N ALA A 162 23.54 14.67 -18.56
CA ALA A 162 22.14 14.39 -18.89
C ALA A 162 21.97 14.17 -20.41
N GLU A 163 22.64 14.94 -21.23
CA GLU A 163 22.63 14.84 -22.70
C GLU A 163 23.21 13.49 -23.14
N LYS A 164 24.31 13.03 -22.53
CA LYS A 164 24.91 11.73 -22.82
C LYS A 164 23.99 10.55 -22.42
N THR A 165 23.30 10.68 -21.31
CA THR A 165 22.35 9.65 -20.82
C THR A 165 21.15 9.55 -21.77
N LEU A 166 20.63 10.67 -22.26
CA LEU A 166 19.53 10.71 -23.23
C LEU A 166 19.93 10.11 -24.57
N ALA A 167 21.14 10.43 -25.05
CA ALA A 167 21.68 9.86 -26.29
C ALA A 167 21.82 8.34 -26.19
N ALA A 168 22.20 7.80 -25.03
CA ALA A 168 22.28 6.36 -24.77
C ALA A 168 20.88 5.71 -24.72
N GLN A 169 19.87 6.44 -24.24
CA GLN A 169 18.48 5.95 -24.18
C GLN A 169 17.80 5.97 -25.55
N GLU A 170 18.18 6.84 -26.46
CA GLU A 170 17.72 6.85 -27.85
C GLU A 170 18.12 5.60 -28.64
N UNK A 171 19.03 5.17 -28.25
CA UNK A 171 19.50 4.01 -28.80
C UNK A 171 18.82 2.77 -28.38
N SER A 172 18.05 2.82 -27.44
CA SER A 172 17.15 1.75 -27.03
C SER A 172 15.71 2.12 -27.41
N ASP A 173 14.95 1.12 -27.87
CA ASP A 173 13.61 1.31 -28.43
C ASP A 173 12.52 1.71 -27.39
N ASP A 174 12.89 2.22 -26.23
CA ASP A 174 11.95 2.74 -25.20
C ASP A 174 11.66 4.23 -25.50
N THR A 175 10.90 4.48 -26.56
CA THR A 175 10.61 5.84 -27.03
C THR A 175 9.36 6.48 -26.40
N GLU A 176 8.85 5.96 -25.26
CA GLU A 176 7.61 6.51 -24.67
C GLU A 176 7.80 7.66 -23.69
N ASN A 177 9.04 8.10 -23.41
CA ASN A 177 9.27 9.24 -22.50
C ASN A 177 10.40 10.12 -23.01
N THR A 178 10.15 10.83 -24.08
CA THR A 178 10.99 11.99 -24.43
C THR A 178 10.51 13.19 -23.60
N GLU A 179 10.83 13.20 -22.30
CA GLU A 179 10.81 14.44 -21.56
C GLU A 179 11.98 15.28 -22.11
N SER A 180 11.71 16.50 -22.49
CA SER A 180 12.72 17.48 -22.83
C SER A 180 13.80 17.53 -21.75
N ILE A 181 15.05 17.66 -22.13
CA ILE A 181 16.18 17.78 -21.19
C ILE A 181 15.82 18.90 -20.22
N SER A 182 15.56 18.52 -18.96
CA SER A 182 15.28 19.52 -17.93
C SER A 182 16.51 20.39 -17.70
N THR A 183 16.34 21.68 -17.77
CA THR A 183 17.39 22.62 -17.43
C THR A 183 17.59 22.75 -15.91
N THR A 184 16.80 22.02 -15.12
CA THR A 184 16.89 22.02 -13.68
C THR A 184 17.46 20.69 -13.17
N TYR A 185 18.22 20.75 -12.09
CA TYR A 185 18.83 19.58 -11.47
C TYR A 185 17.76 18.66 -10.91
N LYS A 186 17.84 17.38 -11.26
CA LYS A 186 16.97 16.32 -10.71
C LYS A 186 17.83 15.32 -9.97
N VAL A 187 17.53 15.12 -8.69
CA VAL A 187 18.22 14.16 -7.84
C VAL A 187 17.78 12.75 -8.20
N SER A 188 18.75 11.86 -8.43
CA SER A 188 18.48 10.46 -8.76
C SER A 188 18.28 9.64 -7.48
N ILE A 189 17.66 8.46 -7.62
CA ILE A 189 17.52 7.50 -6.52
C ILE A 189 18.89 7.01 -6.07
N ASP A 190 19.86 6.88 -6.98
CA ASP A 190 21.24 6.50 -6.63
C ASP A 190 21.89 7.53 -5.69
N GLU A 191 21.68 8.82 -5.92
CA GLU A 191 22.17 9.87 -5.04
C GLU A 191 21.52 9.79 -3.64
N ILE A 192 20.22 9.51 -3.59
CA ILE A 192 19.50 9.32 -2.33
C ILE A 192 20.05 8.09 -1.59
N MET A 193 20.36 7.01 -2.29
CA MET A 193 20.87 5.78 -1.69
C MET A 193 22.31 5.88 -1.21
N GLU A 194 23.07 6.89 -1.64
CA GLU A 194 24.36 7.20 -1.02
C GLU A 194 24.18 7.65 0.43
N ILE A 195 23.01 8.20 0.76
CA ILE A 195 22.67 8.70 2.09
C ILE A 195 21.81 7.67 2.84
N ILE A 196 20.70 7.18 2.24
CA ILE A 196 19.81 6.17 2.82
C ILE A 196 20.22 4.82 2.21
N LYS A 197 21.00 4.08 2.95
CA LYS A 197 21.58 2.82 2.45
C LYS A 197 20.70 1.61 2.63
N UNK A 198 19.89 1.58 3.68
CA UNK A 198 19.03 0.52 3.92
C UNK A 198 18.05 1.01 4.94
N PRO A 199 17.11 0.15 5.11
CA PRO A 199 16.29 0.42 6.29
C PRO A 199 17.06 0.28 7.60
N ASP A 200 16.51 0.84 8.66
CA ASP A 200 17.14 0.83 9.99
C ASP A 200 16.11 0.35 11.00
N PHE A 201 16.12 -0.93 11.31
CA PHE A 201 15.10 -1.56 12.15
C PHE A 201 15.36 -1.26 13.64
N PRO A 202 14.30 -1.09 14.44
CA PRO A 202 14.46 -0.90 15.88
C PRO A 202 15.14 -2.07 16.58
N THR A 203 15.06 -3.25 16.06
CA THR A 203 15.59 -4.49 16.60
C THR A 203 16.97 -4.88 16.08
N UNK A 204 17.49 -4.01 15.30
CA UNK A 204 18.76 -4.21 14.80
C UNK A 204 18.74 -5.21 13.70
N GLY A 205 19.63 -6.16 13.70
CA GLY A 205 19.77 -7.17 12.66
C GLY A 205 20.69 -6.77 11.54
N ILE A 206 20.70 -7.63 10.52
CA ILE A 206 21.57 -7.46 9.33
C ILE A 206 20.69 -7.54 8.08
N ILE A 207 20.91 -6.63 7.14
CA ILE A 207 20.33 -6.70 5.79
C ILE A 207 21.44 -7.14 4.83
N TYR A 208 21.15 -8.17 4.04
CA TYR A 208 22.05 -8.66 3.00
C TYR A 208 21.50 -8.29 1.63
N ASP A 209 22.38 -8.15 0.66
CA ASP A 209 22.10 -7.90 -0.76
C ASP A 209 21.58 -6.48 -1.04
N SER A 210 22.52 -5.57 -1.21
CA SER A 210 22.28 -4.16 -1.54
C SER A 210 21.60 -3.95 -2.90
N ASN A 211 21.77 -4.86 -3.86
CA ASN A 211 21.15 -4.71 -5.18
C ASN A 211 19.63 -4.82 -5.13
N ASN A 212 19.12 -5.69 -4.26
CA ASN A 212 17.67 -5.85 -4.09
C ASN A 212 17.06 -4.60 -3.41
N ILE A 213 17.82 -3.96 -2.52
CA ILE A 213 17.41 -2.73 -1.85
C ILE A 213 17.19 -1.61 -2.88
N LYS A 214 18.07 -1.50 -3.88
CA LYS A 214 17.94 -0.51 -4.94
C LYS A 214 16.62 -0.69 -5.71
N GLU A 215 16.28 -1.94 -6.04
CA GLU A 215 14.99 -2.23 -6.71
C GLU A 215 13.79 -1.89 -5.81
N VAL A 216 13.90 -2.18 -4.52
CA VAL A 216 12.86 -1.83 -3.54
C VAL A 216 12.64 -0.32 -3.53
N TYR A 217 13.70 0.47 -3.47
CA TYR A 217 13.59 1.94 -3.40
C TYR A 217 13.12 2.56 -4.71
N LYS A 218 13.45 1.94 -5.85
CA LYS A 218 12.96 2.39 -7.16
C LYS A 218 11.49 2.13 -7.36
N LYS A 219 11.02 1.00 -6.88
CA LYS A 219 9.67 0.53 -7.16
C LYS A 219 8.69 0.62 -5.99
N UNK A 220 9.37 0.70 -4.77
CA UNK A 220 8.67 0.70 -3.54
C UNK A 220 7.95 -0.54 -3.24
N LYS A 221 8.42 -1.50 -3.95
CA LYS A 221 7.83 -2.82 -3.84
C LYS A 221 8.90 -3.93 -4.02
N UNK A 222 8.90 -4.80 -3.13
CA UNK A 222 9.76 -5.88 -3.20
C UNK A 222 10.18 -6.28 -1.84
N GLY A 223 10.91 -7.42 -1.79
CA GLY A 223 11.32 -7.99 -0.49
C GLY A 223 12.74 -7.65 -0.10
N ILE A 224 12.92 -7.35 1.17
CA ILE A 224 14.23 -7.12 1.79
C ILE A 224 14.49 -8.31 2.72
N VAL A 225 15.66 -8.98 2.58
CA VAL A 225 16.00 -10.11 3.46
C VAL A 225 16.70 -9.60 4.70
N MET A 226 16.11 -9.91 5.86
CA MET A 226 16.60 -9.58 7.19
C MET A 226 17.14 -10.85 7.84
N ARG A 227 18.26 -10.73 8.53
CA ARG A 227 18.88 -11.82 9.28
C ARG A 227 19.21 -11.37 10.70
N GLY A 228 18.93 -12.22 11.67
CA GLY A 228 19.35 -12.00 13.05
C GLY A 228 20.86 -12.02 13.17
N LYS A 229 21.38 -11.33 14.18
CA LYS A 229 22.81 -11.26 14.42
C LYS A 229 23.23 -12.38 15.40
N THR A 230 24.25 -13.12 15.03
CA THR A 230 24.73 -14.28 15.79
C THR A 230 26.23 -14.25 15.95
N HIS A 231 26.74 -14.95 16.97
CA HIS A 231 28.14 -15.26 17.10
C HIS A 231 28.31 -16.64 17.72
N VAL A 232 29.49 -17.19 17.63
CA VAL A 232 29.80 -18.53 18.17
C VAL A 232 30.77 -18.38 19.36
N GLU A 233 30.38 -19.01 20.47
CA GLU A 233 31.24 -19.16 21.65
C GLU A 233 31.64 -20.63 21.76
N GLU A 234 32.76 -20.90 22.42
CA GLU A 234 33.24 -22.25 22.71
C GLU A 234 33.27 -22.51 24.21
N ASP A 235 32.89 -23.70 24.62
CA ASP A 235 33.15 -24.18 25.95
C ASP A 235 33.81 -25.58 25.89
N LYS A 236 34.04 -26.23 27.01
CA LYS A 236 34.66 -27.56 27.07
C LYS A 236 33.83 -28.67 26.39
N HIS A 237 32.56 -28.44 26.13
CA HIS A 237 31.63 -29.44 25.52
C HIS A 237 31.37 -29.21 24.02
N GLY A 238 31.83 -28.11 23.46
CA GLY A 238 31.65 -27.80 22.07
C GLY A 238 31.27 -26.35 21.79
N ASN A 239 30.75 -26.09 20.59
CA ASN A 239 30.37 -24.76 20.16
C ASN A 239 28.98 -24.38 20.68
N ILE A 240 28.79 -23.11 20.95
CA ILE A 240 27.49 -22.53 21.35
C ILE A 240 27.17 -21.41 20.37
N ILE A 241 26.05 -21.52 19.68
CA ILE A 241 25.54 -20.43 18.83
C ILE A 241 24.75 -19.48 19.72
N ILE A 242 25.14 -18.21 19.73
CA ILE A 242 24.44 -17.15 20.46
C ILE A 242 23.72 -16.28 19.46
N ILE A 243 22.40 -16.16 19.62
CA ILE A 243 21.59 -15.21 18.85
C ILE A 243 21.53 -13.91 19.67
N ASP A 244 22.14 -12.85 19.16
CA ASP A 244 22.23 -11.53 19.82
C ASP A 244 21.08 -10.61 19.42
N GLU A 245 20.60 -10.71 18.20
CA GLU A 245 19.54 -9.89 17.64
C GLU A 245 18.65 -10.77 16.74
N ILE A 246 17.38 -10.45 16.71
CA ILE A 246 16.41 -11.16 15.86
C ILE A 246 15.82 -10.18 14.83
N PRO A 247 15.36 -10.67 13.69
CA PRO A 247 14.81 -9.79 12.66
C PRO A 247 13.58 -9.03 13.14
N TYR A 248 13.35 -7.86 12.53
CA TYR A 248 12.21 -6.99 12.81
C TYR A 248 10.89 -7.77 12.65
N LEU A 249 9.97 -7.58 13.58
CA LEU A 249 8.64 -8.20 13.66
C LEU A 249 8.65 -9.69 14.03
N VAL A 250 9.81 -10.25 14.32
CA VAL A 250 9.90 -11.64 14.76
C VAL A 250 9.65 -11.71 16.27
N ASN A 251 8.77 -12.63 16.66
CA ASN A 251 8.46 -12.93 18.05
C ASN A 251 9.53 -13.89 18.59
N LYS A 252 10.25 -13.48 19.65
CA LYS A 252 11.38 -14.26 20.19
C LYS A 252 10.91 -15.62 20.73
N SER A 253 9.79 -15.67 21.47
CA SER A 253 9.24 -16.91 22.00
C SER A 253 8.87 -17.89 20.89
N THR A 254 8.26 -17.40 19.82
CA THR A 254 7.87 -18.22 18.66
C THR A 254 9.12 -18.78 17.96
N LEU A 255 10.15 -17.95 17.82
CA LEU A 255 11.42 -18.40 17.22
C LEU A 255 12.07 -19.52 18.05
N VAL A 256 12.15 -19.33 19.35
CA VAL A 256 12.71 -20.34 20.29
C VAL A 256 11.89 -21.64 20.20
N SER A 257 10.58 -21.55 20.23
CA SER A 257 9.68 -22.72 20.12
C SER A 257 9.85 -23.45 18.79
N LYS A 258 10.00 -22.71 17.69
CA LYS A 258 10.21 -23.29 16.36
C LYS A 258 11.52 -24.07 16.28
N ILE A 259 12.59 -23.50 16.83
CA ILE A 259 13.90 -24.19 16.90
C ILE A 259 13.77 -25.49 17.70
N GLY A 260 13.11 -25.44 18.86
CA GLY A 260 12.87 -26.62 19.69
C GLY A 260 12.07 -27.71 18.95
N GLU A 261 11.06 -27.29 18.22
CA GLU A 261 10.21 -28.18 17.40
C GLU A 261 11.03 -28.88 16.31
N LEU A 262 11.92 -28.15 15.63
CA LEU A 262 12.77 -28.69 14.58
C LEU A 262 13.79 -29.70 15.14
N VAL A 263 14.26 -29.49 16.37
CA VAL A 263 15.15 -30.44 17.07
C VAL A 263 14.39 -31.74 17.40
N VAL A 264 13.19 -31.61 17.96
CA VAL A 264 12.33 -32.77 18.31
C VAL A 264 11.96 -33.57 17.06
N ASP A 265 11.64 -32.92 15.97
CA ASP A 265 11.26 -33.54 14.70
C ASP A 265 12.46 -34.06 13.90
N LYS A 266 13.68 -33.85 14.40
CA LYS A 266 14.94 -34.29 13.78
C LYS A 266 15.20 -33.66 12.42
N LYS A 267 14.63 -32.51 12.14
CA LYS A 267 14.93 -31.73 10.91
C LYS A 267 16.27 -31.01 11.04
N ILE A 268 16.66 -30.65 12.25
CA ILE A 268 17.98 -30.12 12.57
C ILE A 268 18.62 -31.07 13.58
N GLU A 269 19.76 -31.65 13.22
CA GLU A 269 20.53 -32.56 14.07
C GLU A 269 21.83 -31.87 14.54
N GLY A 270 22.26 -32.18 15.76
CA GLY A 270 23.50 -31.66 16.34
C GLY A 270 23.30 -30.63 17.44
N ILE A 271 22.06 -30.26 17.74
CA ILE A 271 21.73 -29.38 18.87
C ILE A 271 21.42 -30.25 20.10
N THR A 272 22.13 -30.02 21.20
CA THR A 272 21.95 -30.77 22.44
C THR A 272 21.05 -30.06 23.45
N ASP A 273 21.06 -28.73 23.46
CA ASP A 273 20.25 -27.95 24.39
C ASP A 273 20.07 -26.55 23.82
N MET A 274 19.08 -25.83 24.33
CA MET A 274 18.80 -24.46 23.97
C MET A 274 18.25 -23.74 25.19
N ARG A 275 18.79 -22.54 25.44
CA ARG A 275 18.39 -21.72 26.60
C ARG A 275 18.18 -20.29 26.16
N ASP A 276 17.07 -19.71 26.58
CA ASP A 276 16.82 -18.28 26.43
C ASP A 276 17.36 -17.59 27.66
N GLU A 277 18.54 -17.02 27.52
CA GLU A 277 19.27 -16.31 28.57
C GLU A 277 19.08 -14.80 28.48
N SER A 278 18.06 -14.34 27.75
CA SER A 278 17.79 -12.94 27.54
C SER A 278 17.44 -12.23 28.86
N SER A 279 17.94 -11.00 29.00
CA SER A 279 17.54 -10.09 30.06
C SER A 279 16.66 -8.97 29.48
N LYS A 280 16.21 -8.07 30.36
CA LYS A 280 15.22 -7.03 30.02
C LYS A 280 15.56 -6.21 28.76
N ASN A 281 16.84 -5.92 28.55
CA ASN A 281 17.30 -5.05 27.45
C ASN A 281 18.25 -5.75 26.48
N LYS A 282 18.46 -7.06 26.62
CA LYS A 282 19.46 -7.77 25.80
C LYS A 282 18.97 -9.16 25.45
N ILE A 283 18.92 -9.45 24.15
CA ILE A 283 18.59 -10.78 23.64
C ILE A 283 19.84 -11.65 23.73
N ARG A 284 19.69 -12.86 24.28
CA ARG A 284 20.73 -13.88 24.28
C ARG A 284 20.05 -15.25 24.25
N ILE A 285 20.00 -15.84 23.05
CA ILE A 285 19.51 -17.22 22.90
C ILE A 285 20.74 -18.08 22.66
N ALA A 286 20.99 -19.02 23.57
CA ALA A 286 22.15 -19.91 23.50
C ALA A 286 21.71 -21.27 22.97
N ILE A 287 22.35 -21.72 21.89
CA ILE A 287 22.08 -23.00 21.23
C ILE A 287 23.34 -23.84 21.36
N TYR A 288 23.28 -24.88 22.19
CA TYR A 288 24.39 -25.77 22.52
C TYR A 288 24.50 -26.89 21.50
N LEU A 289 25.66 -27.05 20.88
CA LEU A 289 25.90 -28.04 19.83
C LEU A 289 26.66 -29.24 20.38
N LYS A 290 26.47 -30.40 19.73
CA LYS A 290 27.29 -31.59 20.04
C LYS A 290 28.75 -31.31 19.69
N SER A 291 29.67 -31.97 20.42
CA SER A 291 31.08 -31.92 20.12
C SER A 291 31.36 -32.30 18.67
N GLY A 292 32.15 -31.49 17.97
CA GLY A 292 32.52 -31.73 16.58
C GLY A 292 31.50 -31.26 15.52
N VAL A 293 30.38 -30.70 15.93
CA VAL A 293 29.36 -30.20 14.99
C VAL A 293 29.77 -28.80 14.50
N ASP A 294 29.72 -28.60 13.19
CA ASP A 294 30.03 -27.32 12.56
C ASP A 294 28.88 -26.32 12.81
N ALA A 295 29.18 -25.24 13.52
CA ALA A 295 28.21 -24.18 13.82
C ALA A 295 27.64 -23.55 12.54
N ASN A 296 28.45 -23.40 11.48
CA ASN A 296 27.99 -22.83 10.21
C ASN A 296 26.90 -23.68 9.54
N LYS A 297 27.00 -24.99 9.64
CA LYS A 297 26.00 -25.92 9.12
C LYS A 297 24.64 -25.70 9.83
N ILE A 298 24.69 -25.59 11.16
CA ILE A 298 23.48 -25.37 11.96
C ILE A 298 22.87 -23.98 11.63
N LEU A 299 23.71 -22.97 11.51
CA LEU A 299 23.24 -21.61 11.17
C LEU A 299 22.54 -21.60 9.81
N VAL A 300 23.07 -22.29 8.81
CA VAL A 300 22.44 -22.40 7.48
C VAL A 300 21.05 -23.04 7.61
N GLU A 301 20.92 -24.09 8.41
CA GLU A 301 19.64 -24.76 8.65
C GLU A 301 18.66 -23.86 9.41
N LEU A 302 19.14 -23.10 10.39
CA LEU A 302 18.31 -22.14 11.12
C LEU A 302 17.79 -21.03 10.19
N TYR A 303 18.63 -20.54 9.30
CA TYR A 303 18.20 -19.53 8.30
C TYR A 303 17.17 -20.10 7.33
N LYS A 304 17.30 -21.38 6.99
CA LYS A 304 16.40 -22.06 6.04
C LYS A 304 15.03 -22.36 6.65
N TYR A 305 15.01 -22.83 7.90
CA TYR A 305 13.80 -23.40 8.51
C TYR A 305 13.12 -22.48 9.53
N THR A 306 13.73 -21.39 9.92
CA THR A 306 13.17 -20.49 10.95
C THR A 306 13.14 -19.03 10.50
N GLU A 307 12.51 -18.19 11.32
CA GLU A 307 12.47 -16.74 11.10
C GLU A 307 13.75 -16.02 11.55
N LEU A 308 14.82 -16.74 11.89
CA LEU A 308 16.13 -16.11 12.11
C LEU A 308 16.60 -15.39 10.84
N GLN A 309 16.16 -15.82 9.70
CA GLN A 309 16.22 -15.09 8.44
C GLN A 309 14.82 -15.05 7.84
N CYS A 310 14.35 -13.87 7.46
CA CYS A 310 13.03 -13.69 6.87
C CYS A 310 13.01 -12.45 5.98
N ALA A 311 11.96 -12.31 5.21
CA ALA A 311 11.80 -11.17 4.31
C ALA A 311 10.86 -10.13 4.91
N PHE A 312 11.20 -8.86 4.74
CA PHE A 312 10.28 -7.73 4.93
C PHE A 312 9.80 -7.31 3.55
N ASN A 313 8.52 -7.47 3.30
CA ASN A 313 7.94 -7.16 1.99
C ASN A 313 7.47 -5.71 1.97
N VAL A 314 8.22 -4.87 1.28
CA VAL A 314 7.87 -3.46 1.11
C VAL A 314 6.78 -3.36 0.05
N ASN A 315 5.73 -2.63 0.36
CA ASN A 315 4.69 -2.26 -0.60
C ASN A 315 4.15 -0.90 -0.16
N ASN A 316 4.75 0.16 -0.68
CA ASN A 316 4.50 1.47 -0.15
C ASN A 316 3.42 2.20 -0.94
N VAL A 317 2.18 1.92 -0.59
CA VAL A 317 1.03 2.67 -1.09
C VAL A 317 0.74 3.78 -0.07
N SER A 318 0.77 5.01 -0.53
CA SER A 318 0.54 6.19 0.30
C SER A 318 -0.57 7.05 -0.30
N LEU A 319 -1.18 7.89 0.53
CA LEU A 319 -2.18 8.83 0.07
C LEU A 319 -1.51 10.17 -0.21
N ILE A 320 -1.73 10.70 -1.40
CA ILE A 320 -1.27 12.03 -1.79
C ILE A 320 -2.47 12.98 -1.93
N GLU A 321 -2.22 14.27 -2.19
CA GLU A 321 -3.26 15.29 -2.34
C GLU A 321 -4.21 15.35 -1.15
N ALA A 322 -3.62 15.47 0.06
CA ALA A 322 -4.36 15.55 1.33
C ALA A 322 -5.28 14.35 1.57
N GLY A 323 -4.79 13.16 1.23
CA GLY A 323 -5.51 11.92 1.48
C GLY A 323 -6.53 11.52 0.41
N LYS A 324 -6.55 12.24 -0.71
CA LYS A 324 -7.56 12.02 -1.75
C LYS A 324 -7.17 10.96 -2.79
N GLN A 325 -5.87 10.71 -2.98
CA GLN A 325 -5.42 9.80 -4.04
C GLN A 325 -4.39 8.80 -3.52
N PRO A 326 -4.68 7.48 -3.58
CA PRO A 326 -3.67 6.47 -3.28
C PRO A 326 -2.68 6.36 -4.44
N ARG A 327 -1.41 6.17 -4.10
CA ARG A 327 -0.34 6.05 -5.10
C ARG A 327 0.82 5.22 -4.54
N LEU A 328 1.41 4.41 -5.41
CA LEU A 328 2.64 3.68 -5.09
C LEU A 328 3.81 4.65 -5.26
N LEU A 329 4.47 4.99 -4.15
CA LEU A 329 5.55 6.00 -4.14
C LEU A 329 6.90 5.34 -3.94
N ASN A 330 7.87 5.67 -4.80
CA ASN A 330 9.26 5.30 -4.60
C ASN A 330 9.88 6.18 -3.50
N ILE A 331 11.14 5.91 -3.13
CA ILE A 331 11.80 6.64 -2.03
C ILE A 331 11.91 8.15 -2.32
N LYS A 332 12.21 8.52 -3.56
CA LYS A 332 12.31 9.94 -3.94
C LYS A 332 10.96 10.64 -3.83
N ASP A 333 9.90 10.00 -4.33
CA ASP A 333 8.54 10.57 -4.29
C ASP A 333 8.08 10.78 -2.86
N LEU A 334 8.37 9.83 -1.96
CA LEU A 334 8.05 9.96 -0.53
C LEU A 334 8.74 11.18 0.08
N LEU A 335 10.04 11.31 -0.17
CA LEU A 335 10.82 12.43 0.37
C LEU A 335 10.38 13.76 -0.23
N MET A 336 10.05 13.79 -1.52
CA MET A 336 9.55 15.01 -2.18
C MET A 336 8.17 15.42 -1.64
N GLU A 337 7.30 14.46 -1.36
CA GLU A 337 6.01 14.76 -0.74
C GLU A 337 6.22 15.39 0.64
N PHE A 338 7.17 14.87 1.42
CA PHE A 338 7.51 15.44 2.72
C PHE A 338 8.08 16.86 2.58
N VAL A 339 9.05 17.06 1.68
CA VAL A 339 9.69 18.38 1.46
C VAL A 339 8.64 19.41 1.02
N THR A 340 7.79 19.05 0.07
CA THR A 340 6.71 19.92 -0.43
C THR A 340 5.73 20.27 0.70
N PHE A 341 5.39 19.29 1.51
CA PHE A 341 4.52 19.49 2.67
C PHE A 341 5.16 20.45 3.69
N ARG A 342 6.44 20.28 3.98
CA ARG A 342 7.15 21.19 4.90
C ARG A 342 7.19 22.62 4.36
N ARG A 343 7.39 22.81 3.06
CA ARG A 343 7.29 24.13 2.45
C ARG A 343 5.93 24.76 2.70
N SER A 344 4.88 24.00 2.51
CA SER A 344 3.50 24.43 2.77
C SER A 344 3.31 24.81 4.26
N VAL A 345 3.77 23.96 5.16
CA VAL A 345 3.62 24.19 6.61
C VAL A 345 4.38 25.45 7.06
N VAL A 346 5.63 25.60 6.63
CA VAL A 346 6.46 26.75 7.02
C VAL A 346 5.90 28.04 6.41
N TYR A 347 5.45 28.01 5.15
CA TYR A 347 4.79 29.15 4.52
C TYR A 347 3.55 29.58 5.30
N ARG A 348 2.66 28.63 5.59
CA ARG A 348 1.41 28.90 6.32
C ARG A 348 1.68 29.39 7.74
N ARG A 349 2.67 28.80 8.42
CA ARG A 349 3.09 29.26 9.75
C ARG A 349 3.59 30.69 9.70
N SER A 350 4.41 31.01 8.71
CA SER A 350 4.97 32.35 8.54
C SER A 350 3.86 33.36 8.28
N VAL A 351 2.87 33.04 7.47
CA VAL A 351 1.70 33.90 7.22
C VAL A 351 0.91 34.10 8.51
N PHE A 352 0.69 33.03 9.26
CA PHE A 352 -0.02 33.10 10.55
C PHE A 352 0.70 34.05 11.54
N GLN A 353 2.01 33.83 11.69
CA GLN A 353 2.84 34.67 12.57
C GLN A 353 2.90 36.11 12.11
N LEU A 354 2.97 36.34 10.80
CA LEU A 354 2.97 37.69 10.22
C LEU A 354 1.67 38.45 10.55
N ASN A 355 0.53 37.79 10.34
CA ASN A 355 -0.77 38.37 10.61
C ASN A 355 -0.93 38.68 12.10
N LYS A 356 -0.47 37.79 12.96
CA LYS A 356 -0.49 37.96 14.41
C LYS A 356 0.39 39.14 14.85
N ALA A 357 1.59 39.24 14.27
CA ALA A 357 2.52 40.32 14.54
C ALA A 357 1.97 41.67 14.06
N LYS A 358 1.36 41.70 12.87
CA LYS A 358 0.71 42.90 12.32
C LYS A 358 -0.45 43.37 13.20
N ASP A 359 -1.28 42.46 13.66
CA ASP A 359 -2.40 42.79 14.54
C ASP A 359 -1.90 43.36 15.87
N ARG A 360 -0.86 42.72 16.44
CA ARG A 360 -0.27 43.21 17.68
C ARG A 360 0.37 44.60 17.50
N LEU A 361 1.09 44.83 16.40
CA LEU A 361 1.70 46.09 16.10
C LEU A 361 0.63 47.22 15.94
N HIS A 362 -0.45 46.89 15.24
CA HIS A 362 -1.59 47.79 15.05
C HIS A 362 -2.17 48.25 16.41
N ILE A 363 -2.32 47.33 17.36
CA ILE A 363 -2.77 47.59 18.72
C ILE A 363 -1.72 48.46 19.43
N LEU A 364 -0.46 48.10 19.42
CA LEU A 364 0.63 48.84 20.07
C LEU A 364 0.78 50.28 19.52
N GLU A 365 0.60 50.48 18.26
CA GLU A 365 0.62 51.83 17.68
C GLU A 365 -0.52 52.68 18.19
N UNK A 366 -1.33 52.02 18.40
CA UNK A 366 -2.45 52.65 18.90
C UNK A 366 -2.33 53.01 20.29
N LEU A 367 -1.86 52.18 21.01
CA LEU A 367 -1.62 52.49 22.42
C LEU A 367 -0.59 53.60 22.59
N LYS A 368 0.43 53.56 21.81
CA LYS A 368 1.46 54.63 21.79
C LYS A 368 0.84 55.99 21.46
N LYS A 369 0.03 56.05 20.39
CA LYS A 369 -0.64 57.28 19.98
C LYS A 369 -1.56 57.82 21.10
N ALA A 370 -2.30 56.88 21.75
CA ALA A 370 -3.18 57.23 22.88
C ALA A 370 -2.40 57.82 24.06
N ILE A 371 -1.23 57.20 24.36
CA ILE A 371 -0.36 57.68 25.46
C ILE A 371 0.19 59.06 25.14
N ASP A 372 0.57 59.29 23.88
CA ASP A 372 1.08 60.60 23.45
C ASP A 372 0.07 61.73 23.57
N VAL A 373 -1.23 61.42 23.48
CA VAL A 373 -2.34 62.37 23.62
C VAL A 373 -3.28 61.93 24.75
N ILE A 374 -2.74 61.37 25.86
CA ILE A 374 -3.49 60.72 26.87
C ILE A 374 -4.53 61.61 27.56
N ASP A 375 -4.21 62.87 27.79
CA ASP A 375 -5.13 63.81 28.41
C ASP A 375 -6.41 63.99 27.59
N GLU A 376 -6.25 64.10 26.26
CA GLU A 376 -7.39 64.23 25.33
C GLU A 376 -8.19 62.96 25.24
N VAL A 377 -7.51 61.77 25.29
CA VAL A 377 -8.18 60.49 25.32
C VAL A 377 -9.00 60.28 26.58
N ILE A 378 -8.44 60.60 27.74
CA ILE A 378 -9.13 60.50 29.05
C ILE A 378 -10.36 61.46 29.06
N ASP A 379 -10.20 62.67 28.57
CA ASP A 379 -11.28 63.64 28.47
C ASP A 379 -12.43 63.11 27.60
N THR A 380 -12.11 62.55 26.45
CA THR A 380 -13.09 61.95 25.53
C THR A 380 -13.84 60.80 26.18
N ILE A 381 -13.15 59.97 26.91
CA ILE A 381 -13.77 58.82 27.63
C ILE A 381 -14.68 59.35 28.73
N LYS A 382 -14.22 60.32 29.51
CA LYS A 382 -15.03 60.90 30.63
C LYS A 382 -16.32 61.55 30.12
N LYS A 383 -16.30 62.19 28.96
CA LYS A 383 -17.45 62.83 28.35
C LYS A 383 -18.41 61.88 27.66
N SER A 384 -18.08 60.62 27.54
CA SER A 384 -18.92 59.62 26.91
C SER A 384 -19.83 58.96 27.96
N ASP A 385 -21.09 58.73 27.58
CA ASP A 385 -22.11 58.18 28.51
C ASP A 385 -22.00 56.65 28.71
N THR A 386 -21.63 55.93 27.66
CA THR A 386 -21.51 54.47 27.69
C THR A 386 -20.15 54.03 27.13
N LYS A 387 -19.79 52.79 27.35
CA LYS A 387 -18.58 52.18 26.81
C LYS A 387 -18.60 52.20 25.29
N GLN A 388 -19.78 51.94 24.70
CA GLN A 388 -19.94 51.99 23.24
C GLN A 388 -19.75 53.40 22.65
N ASP A 389 -20.31 54.42 23.33
CA ASP A 389 -20.16 55.80 22.99
C ASP A 389 -18.67 56.23 23.04
N ALA A 390 -17.99 55.81 24.11
CA ALA A 390 -16.56 56.09 24.27
C ALA A 390 -15.75 55.50 23.11
N LYS A 391 -16.05 54.26 22.74
CA LYS A 391 -15.41 53.57 21.61
C LYS A 391 -15.61 54.34 20.30
N GLU A 392 -16.86 54.73 20.02
CA GLU A 392 -17.20 55.46 18.78
C GLU A 392 -16.57 56.87 18.78
N ASN A 393 -16.50 57.56 19.89
CA ASN A 393 -15.89 58.89 20.00
C ASN A 393 -14.38 58.84 19.80
N LEU A 394 -13.73 57.77 20.32
CA LEU A 394 -12.31 57.60 20.11
C LEU A 394 -11.99 57.34 18.62
N ILE A 395 -12.81 56.50 17.95
CA ILE A 395 -12.69 56.23 16.54
C ILE A 395 -12.81 57.51 15.69
N SER A 396 -13.88 58.30 15.95
CA SER A 396 -14.17 59.52 15.16
C SER A 396 -13.17 60.65 15.43
N LYS A 397 -12.74 60.83 16.67
CA LYS A 397 -11.87 61.93 17.03
C LYS A 397 -10.40 61.70 16.73
N PHE A 398 -9.88 60.49 16.95
CA PHE A 398 -8.47 60.20 16.87
C PHE A 398 -8.11 59.30 15.67
N GLU A 399 -9.10 58.87 14.89
CA GLU A 399 -8.92 57.96 13.74
C GLU A 399 -8.36 56.61 14.13
N PHE A 400 -8.67 56.12 15.33
CA PHE A 400 -8.36 54.76 15.76
C PHE A 400 -9.26 53.77 15.01
N SER A 401 -8.75 52.54 14.77
CA SER A 401 -9.60 51.43 14.33
C SER A 401 -10.45 50.95 15.51
N GLU A 402 -11.50 50.16 15.21
CA GLU A 402 -12.36 49.61 16.25
C GLU A 402 -11.54 48.76 17.22
N MET A 403 -10.63 47.94 16.74
CA MET A 403 -9.76 47.10 17.56
C MET A 403 -8.85 47.93 18.47
N GLN A 404 -8.27 48.99 17.93
CA GLN A 404 -7.42 49.93 18.68
C GLN A 404 -8.21 50.61 19.80
N ALA A 405 -9.43 51.07 19.51
CA ALA A 405 -10.27 51.76 20.49
C ALA A 405 -10.66 50.77 21.63
N GLU A 406 -10.99 49.53 21.33
CA GLU A 406 -11.30 48.50 22.32
C GLU A 406 -10.12 48.27 23.27
N TYR A 407 -8.91 48.18 22.79
CA TYR A 407 -7.72 47.97 23.60
C TYR A 407 -7.34 49.18 24.41
N ILE A 408 -7.56 50.39 23.88
CA ILE A 408 -7.38 51.63 24.64
C ILE A 408 -8.32 51.68 25.84
N LEU A 409 -9.59 51.31 25.63
CA LEU A 409 -10.57 51.28 26.73
C LEU A 409 -10.27 50.22 27.82
N MET A 410 -9.50 49.19 27.47
CA MET A 410 -9.05 48.16 28.42
C MET A 410 -7.70 48.46 29.06
N MET A 411 -7.09 49.59 28.72
CA MET A 411 -5.77 49.96 29.22
C MET A 411 -5.79 50.20 30.72
N ARG A 412 -4.82 49.64 31.43
CA ARG A 412 -4.66 49.82 32.87
C ARG A 412 -3.92 51.13 33.15
N LEU A 413 -4.24 51.79 34.26
CA LEU A 413 -3.56 53.02 34.63
C LEU A 413 -2.06 52.86 34.85
N GLN A 414 -1.61 51.67 35.27
CA GLN A 414 -0.21 51.35 35.44
C GLN A 414 0.57 51.39 34.12
N SER A 415 -0.12 51.26 33.00
CA SER A 415 0.51 51.36 31.67
C SER A 415 1.08 52.78 31.36
N LEU A 416 0.66 53.76 32.11
CA LEU A 416 1.15 55.13 31.97
C LEU A 416 2.47 55.41 32.65
N VAL A 417 2.98 54.48 33.46
CA VAL A 417 4.31 54.56 34.06
C VAL A 417 5.39 54.52 32.99
N GLY A 418 6.41 55.31 33.14
CA GLY A 418 7.47 55.48 32.17
C GLY A 418 8.13 54.16 31.71
N LEU A 419 8.35 53.23 32.61
CA LEU A 419 8.93 51.92 32.30
C LEU A 419 7.99 51.11 31.41
N GLU A 420 6.69 51.17 31.64
CA GLU A 420 5.67 50.48 30.83
C GLU A 420 5.54 51.13 29.43
N ILE A 421 5.66 52.46 29.31
CA ILE A 421 5.68 53.19 28.05
C ILE A 421 6.91 52.72 27.23
N LYS A 422 8.07 52.60 27.88
CA LYS A 422 9.28 52.11 27.22
C LYS A 422 9.12 50.67 26.70
N LYS A 423 8.44 49.81 27.46
CA LYS A 423 8.13 48.41 27.07
C LYS A 423 7.31 48.42 25.78
N ILE A 424 6.30 49.29 25.66
CA ILE A 424 5.48 49.40 24.46
C ILE A 424 6.33 49.84 23.28
N ALA A 425 7.21 50.84 23.41
CA ALA A 425 8.11 51.28 22.34
C ALA A 425 9.06 50.16 21.90
N ASP A 426 9.63 49.46 22.86
CA ASP A 426 10.54 48.31 22.59
C ASP A 426 9.81 47.18 21.87
N GLU A 427 8.57 46.88 22.28
CA GLU A 427 7.76 45.86 21.61
C GLU A 427 7.38 46.27 20.19
N ILE A 428 7.10 47.54 19.92
CA ILE A 428 6.83 48.06 18.60
C ILE A 428 8.04 47.78 17.68
N ASP A 429 9.23 48.12 18.15
CA ASP A 429 10.46 47.90 17.38
C ASP A 429 10.70 46.44 17.10
N GLU A 430 10.46 45.55 18.10
CA GLU A 430 10.57 44.11 17.95
C GLU A 430 9.57 43.57 16.93
N LYS A 431 8.31 44.00 16.99
CA LYS A 431 7.26 43.54 16.06
C LYS A 431 7.57 44.02 14.62
N LYS A 432 8.08 45.22 14.42
CA LYS A 432 8.50 45.70 13.11
C LYS A 432 9.63 44.85 12.53
N ARG A 433 10.59 44.43 13.37
CA ARG A 433 11.67 43.54 12.96
C ARG A 433 11.15 42.16 12.58
N ILE A 434 10.25 41.59 13.39
CA ILE A 434 9.61 40.27 13.15
C ILE A 434 8.83 40.32 11.83
N ILE A 435 8.04 41.38 11.60
CA ILE A 435 7.25 41.58 10.38
C ILE A 435 8.16 41.60 9.16
N GLU A 436 9.26 42.40 9.21
CA GLU A 436 10.22 42.46 8.09
C GLU A 436 10.82 41.09 7.79
N GLU A 437 11.23 40.36 8.83
CA GLU A 437 11.81 39.00 8.69
C GLU A 437 10.80 38.05 8.07
N LEU A 438 9.56 38.01 8.58
CA LEU A 438 8.53 37.10 8.08
C LEU A 438 8.12 37.41 6.65
N GLU A 439 8.00 38.70 6.32
CA GLU A 439 7.72 39.11 4.93
C GLU A 439 8.83 38.69 3.97
N SER A 440 10.08 38.75 4.40
CA SER A 440 11.20 38.28 3.59
C SER A 440 11.15 36.78 3.34
N ILE A 441 10.75 36.00 4.36
CA ILE A 441 10.60 34.54 4.25
C ILE A 441 9.46 34.22 3.28
N ILE A 442 8.33 34.89 3.40
CA ILE A 442 7.14 34.64 2.56
C ILE A 442 7.42 34.99 1.09
N ASN A 443 8.15 36.08 0.83
CA ASN A 443 8.38 36.59 -0.51
C ASN A 443 9.62 36.01 -1.20
N ASP A 444 10.44 35.24 -0.51
CA ASP A 444 11.68 34.69 -1.06
C ASP A 444 11.72 33.17 -0.75
N SER A 445 11.57 32.33 -1.78
CA SER A 445 11.58 30.88 -1.66
C SER A 445 12.92 30.36 -1.11
N ASP A 446 14.04 31.01 -1.40
CA ASP A 446 15.35 30.60 -0.88
C ASP A 446 15.43 30.82 0.63
N LYS A 447 14.85 31.91 1.14
CA LYS A 447 14.79 32.17 2.59
C LYS A 447 13.85 31.18 3.29
N LEU A 448 12.72 30.83 2.66
CA LEU A 448 11.80 29.80 3.16
C LEU A 448 12.53 28.47 3.27
N ASP A 449 13.23 28.07 2.21
CA ASP A 449 14.02 26.83 2.21
C ASP A 449 15.13 26.86 3.26
N GLY A 450 15.72 28.04 3.52
CA GLY A 450 16.71 28.22 4.59
C GLY A 450 16.15 27.93 5.98
N VAL A 451 14.91 28.32 6.24
CA VAL A 451 14.20 28.00 7.50
C VAL A 451 14.03 26.49 7.62
N ILE A 452 13.59 25.82 6.54
CA ILE A 452 13.38 24.37 6.50
C ILE A 452 14.71 23.64 6.72
N LYS A 453 15.78 24.09 6.08
CA LYS A 453 17.13 23.55 6.26
C LYS A 453 17.55 23.59 7.73
N ASN A 454 17.34 24.72 8.39
CA ASN A 454 17.68 24.89 9.79
C ASN A 454 16.87 23.94 10.69
N GLU A 455 15.61 23.71 10.35
CA GLU A 455 14.75 22.75 11.05
C GLU A 455 15.26 21.32 10.88
N PHE A 456 15.66 20.93 9.67
CA PHE A 456 16.21 19.59 9.43
C PHE A 456 17.53 19.39 10.22
N VAL A 457 18.39 20.39 10.22
CA VAL A 457 19.66 20.36 10.97
C VAL A 457 19.35 20.23 12.47
N TYR A 458 18.40 21.00 12.97
CA TYR A 458 17.97 20.93 14.39
C TYR A 458 17.45 19.53 14.74
N MET A 459 16.57 18.98 13.92
CA MET A 459 15.96 17.65 14.15
C MET A 459 17.03 16.56 14.19
N LYS A 460 17.99 16.62 13.26
CA LYS A 460 19.10 15.65 13.24
C LYS A 460 19.96 15.77 14.49
N LYS A 461 20.29 16.99 14.90
CA LYS A 461 21.12 17.24 16.08
C LYS A 461 20.44 16.75 17.37
N GLN A 462 19.14 17.03 17.53
CA GLN A 462 18.41 16.71 18.76
C GLN A 462 18.00 15.25 18.87
N TYR A 463 17.64 14.61 17.74
CA TYR A 463 17.00 13.29 17.75
C TYR A 463 17.76 12.25 16.93
N GLY A 464 18.71 12.67 16.11
CA GLY A 464 19.50 11.75 15.30
C GLY A 464 20.34 10.82 16.14
N ASP A 465 20.50 9.59 15.69
CA ASP A 465 21.29 8.57 16.37
C ASP A 465 21.98 7.69 15.33
N GLU A 466 22.84 6.83 15.81
CA GLU A 466 23.59 5.91 14.94
C GLU A 466 22.68 4.83 14.37
N ARG A 467 23.05 4.35 13.20
CA ARG A 467 22.39 3.22 12.55
C ARG A 467 22.49 1.97 13.44
N ARG A 468 21.38 1.25 13.56
CA ARG A 468 21.30 0.00 14.34
C ARG A 468 21.45 -1.24 13.47
N THR A 469 20.85 -1.22 12.28
CA THR A 469 20.81 -2.37 11.35
C THR A 469 22.06 -2.33 10.46
N ASP A 470 22.83 -3.39 10.47
CA ASP A 470 24.04 -3.50 9.65
C ASP A 470 23.65 -3.85 8.22
N LEU A 471 24.38 -3.30 7.28
CA LEU A 471 24.32 -3.67 5.88
C LEU A 471 25.60 -4.45 5.54
N SER A 472 25.45 -5.68 5.07
CA SER A 472 26.58 -6.51 4.70
C SER A 472 26.42 -7.05 3.28
N GLN A 473 27.52 -6.97 2.53
CA GLN A 473 27.66 -7.63 1.24
C GLN A 473 28.60 -8.85 1.35
N ASP A 474 29.18 -9.06 2.53
CA ASP A 474 30.09 -10.16 2.76
C ASP A 474 29.34 -11.44 3.14
N LEU A 475 29.04 -12.23 2.12
CA LEU A 475 28.37 -13.53 2.27
C LEU A 475 29.33 -14.64 2.67
N SER A 476 30.65 -14.38 2.71
CA SER A 476 31.67 -15.39 2.99
C SER A 476 31.71 -15.84 4.45
N VAL A 477 31.20 -15.01 5.36
CA VAL A 477 31.23 -15.28 6.81
C VAL A 477 30.56 -16.62 7.18
N TYR A 478 29.55 -17.04 6.39
CA TYR A 478 28.82 -18.28 6.66
C TYR A 478 28.83 -19.25 5.48
N ASN A 479 29.67 -18.99 4.52
CA ASN A 479 29.77 -19.82 3.29
C ASN A 479 28.43 -20.02 2.59
N VAL A 480 27.59 -19.00 2.57
CA VAL A 480 26.22 -19.07 2.11
C VAL A 480 26.00 -18.28 0.81
N SER A 481 27.09 -17.94 0.17
CA SER A 481 27.09 -17.03 -1.00
C SER A 481 26.27 -17.50 -2.19
N UNK A 482 26.38 -18.57 -2.27
CA UNK A 482 25.59 -19.11 -3.29
C UNK A 482 24.28 -19.30 -2.86
N SER A 483 24.27 -19.60 -1.87
CA SER A 483 23.01 -20.01 -1.29
C SER A 483 22.12 -18.86 -0.82
N LEU A 484 22.63 -17.69 -0.52
CA LEU A 484 21.78 -16.59 -0.09
C LEU A 484 20.91 -16.08 -1.26
N LYS A 485 21.50 -15.91 -2.43
CA LYS A 485 20.75 -15.53 -3.63
C LYS A 485 19.75 -16.63 -4.02
N ALA A 486 20.16 -17.89 -3.90
CA ALA A 486 19.30 -19.05 -4.10
C ALA A 486 18.24 -19.15 -3.00
N PHE A 487 18.59 -18.86 -1.74
CA PHE A 487 17.65 -18.84 -0.61
C PHE A 487 16.61 -17.73 -0.77
N MET A 488 17.01 -16.53 -1.15
CA MET A 488 16.10 -15.43 -1.44
C MET A 488 15.12 -15.82 -2.54
N ALA A 489 15.64 -16.41 -3.63
CA ALA A 489 14.83 -16.89 -4.73
C ALA A 489 13.90 -18.03 -4.28
N THR A 490 14.38 -18.91 -3.39
CA THR A 490 13.63 -20.06 -2.86
C THR A 490 12.58 -19.61 -1.86
N ALA A 491 12.94 -18.75 -0.92
CA ALA A 491 12.01 -18.23 0.10
C ALA A 491 10.88 -17.44 -0.55
N ASP A 492 11.21 -16.67 -1.58
CA ASP A 492 10.22 -15.92 -2.34
C ASP A 492 9.34 -16.87 -3.19
N LYS A 493 9.85 -18.04 -3.53
CA LYS A 493 9.18 -19.05 -4.38
C LYS A 493 8.47 -20.17 -3.58
N ILE A 494 8.51 -20.15 -2.26
CA ILE A 494 7.79 -21.14 -1.45
C ILE A 494 6.30 -21.04 -1.77
N LYS A 495 5.75 -22.17 -2.23
CA LYS A 495 4.33 -22.25 -2.56
C LYS A 495 3.51 -22.54 -1.31
N GLU A 496 2.57 -21.66 -1.03
CA GLU A 496 1.57 -21.84 0.03
C GLU A 496 0.20 -21.83 -0.62
N ASP A 497 -0.66 -22.72 -0.20
CA ASP A 497 -2.04 -22.78 -0.70
C ASP A 497 -2.82 -21.57 -0.25
N VAL A 498 -3.52 -20.95 -1.20
CA VAL A 498 -4.37 -19.78 -0.93
C VAL A 498 -5.72 -19.97 -1.58
N ILE A 499 -6.72 -19.32 -1.02
CA ILE A 499 -8.06 -19.21 -1.59
C ILE A 499 -8.25 -17.73 -1.95
N VAL A 500 -8.54 -17.49 -3.23
CA VAL A 500 -8.79 -16.13 -3.72
C VAL A 500 -10.30 -15.94 -3.84
N TRP A 501 -10.86 -15.00 -3.09
CA TRP A 501 -12.26 -14.58 -3.17
C TRP A 501 -12.34 -13.32 -4.02
N ILE A 502 -13.15 -13.40 -5.05
CA ILE A 502 -13.42 -12.23 -5.87
C ILE A 502 -14.87 -11.82 -5.66
N UNK A 503 -15.03 -10.78 -5.15
CA UNK A 503 -16.27 -10.27 -4.87
C UNK A 503 -16.89 -9.68 -6.09
N ASN A 504 -18.11 -9.35 -5.98
CA ASN A 504 -18.92 -8.87 -7.10
C ASN A 504 -18.53 -7.47 -7.61
N ASP A 505 -17.88 -6.69 -6.81
CA ASP A 505 -17.33 -5.36 -7.16
C ASP A 505 -15.87 -5.43 -7.64
N TYR A 506 -15.38 -6.65 -7.90
CA TYR A 506 -13.96 -6.93 -8.19
C TYR A 506 -13.02 -6.52 -7.07
N SER A 507 -13.50 -6.54 -5.84
CA SER A 507 -12.64 -6.58 -4.66
C SER A 507 -12.16 -8.02 -4.45
N ILE A 508 -10.94 -8.18 -3.92
CA ILE A 508 -10.38 -9.51 -3.71
C ILE A 508 -9.90 -9.69 -2.27
N ARG A 509 -10.03 -10.93 -1.79
CA ARG A 509 -9.42 -11.39 -0.54
C ARG A 509 -8.58 -12.61 -0.85
N ILE A 510 -7.43 -12.71 -0.21
CA ILE A 510 -6.55 -13.87 -0.32
C ILE A 510 -6.39 -14.49 1.08
N LEU A 511 -6.78 -15.74 1.23
CA LEU A 511 -6.77 -16.43 2.51
C LEU A 511 -5.73 -17.55 2.49
N TYR A 512 -4.83 -17.54 3.46
CA TYR A 512 -3.80 -18.56 3.66
C TYR A 512 -4.31 -19.64 4.59
N GLN A 513 -5.53 -20.11 4.35
CA GLN A 513 -6.17 -21.15 5.17
C GLN A 513 -6.84 -22.19 4.30
N SER A 514 -6.83 -23.41 4.76
CA SER A 514 -7.38 -24.57 4.04
C SER A 514 -8.89 -24.72 4.19
N ARG A 515 -9.54 -23.95 5.04
CA ARG A 515 -10.98 -24.07 5.28
C ARG A 515 -11.71 -22.74 5.22
N ILE A 516 -12.78 -22.71 4.45
CA ILE A 516 -13.75 -21.63 4.43
C ILE A 516 -15.03 -22.18 5.08
N GLN A 517 -15.54 -21.49 6.10
CA GLN A 517 -16.75 -21.92 6.80
C GLN A 517 -18.02 -21.59 6.01
N ALA A 518 -18.02 -20.51 5.25
CA ALA A 518 -19.16 -20.11 4.43
C ALA A 518 -18.70 -19.18 3.31
N ILE A 519 -19.28 -19.31 2.14
CA ILE A 519 -19.02 -18.43 1.00
C ILE A 519 -20.02 -17.26 1.09
N PRO A 520 -19.57 -16.03 1.19
CA PRO A 520 -20.49 -14.88 1.23
C PRO A 520 -21.32 -14.77 -0.05
N GLU A 521 -22.53 -14.23 0.07
CA GLU A 521 -23.43 -14.06 -1.07
C GLU A 521 -22.86 -13.18 -2.18
N GLU A 522 -22.02 -12.22 -1.81
CA GLU A 522 -21.39 -11.32 -2.76
C GLU A 522 -20.21 -11.92 -3.51
N THR A 523 -19.88 -13.18 -3.29
CA THR A 523 -18.78 -13.85 -3.99
C THR A 523 -19.14 -14.13 -5.45
N MET A 524 -18.35 -13.57 -6.36
CA MET A 524 -18.48 -13.81 -7.80
C MET A 524 -17.68 -15.01 -8.23
N ASP A 525 -16.46 -15.18 -7.67
CA ASP A 525 -15.59 -16.31 -8.00
C ASP A 525 -14.79 -16.73 -6.77
N LEU A 526 -14.44 -18.01 -6.69
CA LEU A 526 -13.67 -18.61 -5.62
C LEU A 526 -12.60 -19.48 -6.27
N ILE A 527 -11.34 -19.13 -6.07
CA ILE A 527 -10.23 -19.77 -6.77
C ILE A 527 -9.29 -20.40 -5.76
N TYR A 528 -9.10 -21.72 -5.83
CA TYR A 528 -8.12 -22.46 -5.04
C TYR A 528 -6.83 -22.53 -5.83
N THR A 529 -5.74 -21.98 -5.28
CA THR A 529 -4.48 -21.91 -5.98
C THR A 529 -3.33 -21.80 -4.95
N HIS A 530 -2.21 -21.24 -5.35
CA HIS A 530 -1.06 -21.00 -4.49
C HIS A 530 -0.60 -19.56 -4.61
N ASN A 531 0.17 -19.10 -3.62
CA ASN A 531 0.59 -17.70 -3.54
C ASN A 531 1.53 -17.25 -4.67
N GLN A 532 2.16 -18.18 -5.38
CA GLN A 532 3.04 -17.89 -6.50
C GLN A 532 2.27 -17.69 -7.81
N ASP A 533 0.99 -18.02 -7.84
CA ASP A 533 0.13 -17.79 -9.00
C ASP A 533 -0.03 -16.29 -9.25
N LYS A 534 -0.38 -15.94 -10.47
CA LYS A 534 -0.55 -14.54 -10.89
C LYS A 534 -2.01 -14.26 -11.20
N LEU A 535 -2.50 -13.13 -10.70
CA LEU A 535 -3.82 -12.60 -11.03
C LEU A 535 -3.72 -11.77 -12.30
N ILE A 536 -4.62 -12.02 -13.24
CA ILE A 536 -4.76 -11.22 -14.47
C ILE A 536 -6.02 -10.36 -14.32
N VAL A 537 -5.89 -9.06 -14.51
CA VAL A 537 -7.02 -8.12 -14.47
C VAL A 537 -7.05 -7.36 -15.80
N ILE A 538 -8.22 -7.31 -16.42
CA ILE A 538 -8.41 -6.61 -17.70
C ILE A 538 -9.64 -5.70 -17.59
N THR A 539 -9.52 -4.48 -18.08
CA THR A 539 -10.61 -3.50 -18.08
C THR A 539 -11.25 -3.40 -19.48
N ASP A 540 -12.42 -2.79 -19.52
CA ASP A 540 -13.18 -2.58 -20.75
C ASP A 540 -12.47 -1.68 -21.76
N ILE A 541 -11.51 -0.88 -21.34
CA ILE A 541 -10.69 -0.04 -22.23
C ILE A 541 -9.36 -0.69 -22.62
N GLY A 542 -9.15 -1.95 -22.25
CA GLY A 542 -7.99 -2.73 -22.66
C GLY A 542 -6.78 -2.64 -21.74
N GLU A 543 -6.92 -2.08 -20.55
CA GLU A 543 -5.86 -2.07 -19.56
C GLU A 543 -5.65 -3.49 -19.02
N LEU A 544 -4.39 -3.89 -18.89
CA LEU A 544 -3.99 -5.20 -18.38
C LEU A 544 -3.09 -5.01 -17.16
N VAL A 545 -3.34 -5.78 -16.11
CA VAL A 545 -2.42 -5.94 -14.98
C VAL A 545 -2.20 -7.44 -14.76
N VAL A 546 -0.95 -7.83 -14.53
CA VAL A 546 -0.58 -9.18 -14.11
C VAL A 546 0.23 -9.04 -12.82
N GLN A 547 -0.27 -9.61 -11.73
CA GLN A 547 0.31 -9.42 -10.39
C GLN A 547 0.37 -10.74 -9.64
N ARG A 548 1.55 -11.09 -9.12
CA ARG A 548 1.72 -12.28 -8.30
C ARG A 548 0.88 -12.14 -7.01
N LEU A 549 0.14 -13.18 -6.64
CA LEU A 549 -0.74 -13.18 -5.49
C LEU A 549 0.01 -12.92 -4.17
N LYS A 550 1.22 -13.44 -4.04
CA LYS A 550 2.05 -13.22 -2.84
C LYS A 550 2.28 -11.73 -2.59
N ASP A 551 2.46 -10.94 -3.65
CA ASP A 551 2.69 -9.50 -3.53
C ASP A 551 1.44 -8.70 -3.15
N LEU A 552 0.25 -9.31 -3.28
CA LEU A 552 -1.01 -8.78 -2.79
C LEU A 552 -1.36 -9.34 -1.40
N GLY A 553 -0.84 -10.51 -1.09
CA GLY A 553 -1.33 -11.39 -0.02
C GLY A 553 -1.20 -10.84 1.39
N SER A 554 -0.11 -10.12 1.70
CA SER A 554 0.10 -9.60 3.06
C SER A 554 -0.98 -8.59 3.47
N PHE A 555 -1.69 -8.03 2.54
CA PHE A 555 -2.73 -7.04 2.76
C PHE A 555 -4.14 -7.62 2.70
N ALA A 556 -4.31 -8.69 1.95
CA ALA A 556 -5.61 -9.35 1.79
C ALA A 556 -5.87 -10.42 2.86
N MET A 557 -4.93 -10.64 3.75
CA MET A 557 -5.00 -11.74 4.73
C MET A 557 -6.00 -11.53 5.86
N LYS A 558 -6.39 -10.30 6.14
CA LYS A 558 -7.31 -10.02 7.26
C LYS A 558 -8.51 -9.25 6.75
N GLN A 559 -9.62 -9.62 7.10
CA GLN A 559 -10.98 -9.05 7.03
C GLN A 559 -11.33 -8.03 5.92
N ASN A 560 -10.39 -7.34 5.30
CA ASN A 560 -10.70 -6.30 4.31
C ASN A 560 -10.33 -6.74 2.90
N ALA A 561 -11.25 -6.57 1.98
CA ALA A 561 -11.01 -6.85 0.57
C ALA A 561 -10.22 -5.69 -0.07
N ILE A 562 -9.35 -6.02 -1.03
CA ILE A 562 -8.64 -5.03 -1.84
C ILE A 562 -9.51 -4.72 -3.07
N ASN A 563 -9.85 -3.45 -3.27
CA ASN A 563 -10.53 -3.02 -4.49
C ASN A 563 -9.50 -2.91 -5.61
N LEU A 564 -9.61 -3.76 -6.62
CA LEU A 564 -8.60 -3.86 -7.68
C LEU A 564 -8.53 -2.60 -8.55
N ASN A 565 -9.66 -1.94 -8.83
CA ASN A 565 -9.66 -0.68 -9.57
C ASN A 565 -8.84 0.40 -8.87
N GLU A 566 -9.06 0.54 -7.57
CA GLU A 566 -8.36 1.53 -6.74
C GLU A 566 -6.89 1.16 -6.56
N TYR A 567 -6.64 -0.11 -6.29
CA TYR A 567 -5.28 -0.59 -5.99
C TYR A 567 -4.32 -0.39 -7.17
N PHE A 568 -4.77 -0.68 -8.38
CA PHE A 568 -3.95 -0.56 -9.59
C PHE A 568 -4.13 0.76 -10.35
N UNK A 569 -5.21 1.49 -9.83
CA UNK A 569 -5.41 2.70 -10.44
C UNK A 569 -5.94 2.63 -11.80
N LEU A 570 -6.77 1.84 -12.02
CA LEU A 570 -7.34 1.57 -13.34
C LEU A 570 -8.36 2.62 -13.73
N LYS A 571 -8.38 2.97 -15.00
CA LYS A 571 -9.30 3.99 -15.53
C LYS A 571 -10.59 3.38 -16.08
N GLY A 572 -10.53 2.13 -16.53
CA GLY A 572 -11.67 1.42 -17.09
C GLY A 572 -12.37 0.55 -16.04
N LYS A 573 -13.53 0.02 -16.43
CA LYS A 573 -14.29 -0.94 -15.64
C LYS A 573 -13.68 -2.33 -15.82
N ILE A 574 -13.44 -3.08 -14.75
CA ILE A 574 -12.90 -4.43 -14.82
C ILE A 574 -13.93 -5.35 -15.49
N VAL A 575 -13.51 -6.11 -16.48
CA VAL A 575 -14.32 -7.10 -17.18
C VAL A 575 -13.78 -8.52 -17.01
N PHE A 576 -12.57 -8.67 -16.48
CA PHE A 576 -11.95 -9.99 -16.29
C PHE A 576 -10.98 -9.93 -15.10
N ALA A 577 -11.09 -10.89 -14.20
CA ALA A 577 -10.14 -11.10 -13.11
C ALA A 577 -10.06 -12.59 -12.80
N LYS A 578 -8.97 -13.23 -13.20
CA LYS A 578 -8.72 -14.66 -12.97
C LYS A 578 -7.23 -14.92 -12.81
N THR A 579 -6.90 -16.06 -12.22
CA THR A 579 -5.51 -16.48 -12.05
C THR A 579 -5.02 -17.27 -13.26
N LEU A 580 -3.68 -17.28 -13.44
CA LEU A 580 -3.02 -18.03 -14.50
C LEU A 580 -2.97 -19.54 -14.25
N HIS A 581 -3.19 -19.97 -13.02
CA HIS A 581 -3.03 -21.36 -12.59
C HIS A 581 -3.92 -22.32 -13.39
N PHE A 582 -5.11 -21.88 -13.79
CA PHE A 582 -6.08 -22.75 -14.42
C PHE A 582 -5.68 -23.15 -15.83
N ASP A 583 -6.15 -24.34 -16.24
CA ASP A 583 -5.80 -24.97 -17.50
C ASP A 583 -6.45 -24.26 -18.69
N TYR A 584 -5.83 -23.17 -19.12
CA TYR A 584 -6.22 -22.48 -20.35
C TYR A 584 -4.99 -21.96 -21.07
N HIS A 585 -5.08 -21.85 -22.39
CA HIS A 585 -3.95 -21.47 -23.23
C HIS A 585 -4.11 -20.09 -23.87
N HIS A 586 -5.34 -19.60 -23.95
CA HIS A 586 -5.65 -18.37 -24.66
C HIS A 586 -6.70 -17.53 -23.91
N LEU A 587 -6.69 -16.24 -24.19
CA LEU A 587 -7.77 -15.32 -23.80
C LEU A 587 -8.46 -14.86 -25.08
N VAL A 588 -9.79 -14.90 -25.08
CA VAL A 588 -10.61 -14.40 -26.19
C VAL A 588 -11.37 -13.16 -25.70
N PHE A 589 -11.33 -12.11 -26.50
CA PHE A 589 -11.94 -10.81 -26.22
C PHE A 589 -13.08 -10.57 -27.19
N LEU A 590 -14.19 -10.06 -26.70
CA LEU A 590 -15.32 -9.59 -27.52
C LEU A 590 -15.54 -8.12 -27.22
N THR A 591 -15.65 -7.29 -28.27
CA THR A 591 -15.94 -5.87 -28.12
C THR A 591 -17.38 -5.55 -28.48
N ASN A 592 -17.85 -4.38 -28.04
CA ASN A 592 -19.19 -3.88 -28.34
C ASN A 592 -19.41 -3.55 -29.83
N GLN A 593 -18.33 -3.55 -30.61
CA GLN A 593 -18.39 -3.32 -32.06
C GLN A 593 -18.27 -4.62 -32.87
N ASN A 594 -18.66 -5.74 -32.28
CA ASN A 594 -18.70 -7.05 -32.94
C ASN A 594 -17.33 -7.50 -33.43
N SER A 595 -16.28 -7.14 -32.69
CA SER A 595 -14.91 -7.58 -32.94
C SER A 595 -14.45 -8.57 -31.88
N CYS A 596 -13.69 -9.57 -32.29
CA CYS A 596 -13.07 -10.49 -31.33
C CYS A 596 -11.59 -10.65 -31.63
N LYS A 597 -10.86 -11.08 -30.61
CA LYS A 597 -9.43 -11.27 -30.69
C LYS A 597 -9.06 -12.41 -29.73
N LYS A 598 -8.12 -13.25 -30.18
CA LYS A 598 -7.59 -14.36 -29.39
C LYS A 598 -6.10 -14.12 -29.16
N ILE A 599 -5.68 -14.13 -27.90
CA ILE A 599 -4.30 -13.85 -27.51
C ILE A 599 -3.77 -15.04 -26.71
N LYS A 600 -2.53 -15.44 -26.98
CA LYS A 600 -1.86 -16.50 -26.22
C LYS A 600 -1.57 -16.03 -24.78
N LYS A 601 -1.70 -16.94 -23.84
CA LYS A 601 -1.37 -16.72 -22.43
C LYS A 601 0.08 -16.24 -22.27
N GLU A 602 1.01 -16.75 -23.06
CA GLU A 602 2.42 -16.36 -23.03
C GLU A 602 2.63 -14.89 -23.41
N LEU A 603 1.79 -14.36 -24.31
CA LEU A 603 1.86 -12.94 -24.66
C LEU A 603 1.46 -12.05 -23.48
N VAL A 604 0.44 -12.45 -22.72
CA VAL A 604 0.00 -11.75 -21.52
C VAL A 604 1.16 -11.70 -20.50
N LEU A 605 1.90 -12.80 -20.36
CA LEU A 605 3.01 -12.88 -19.41
C LEU A 605 4.25 -12.11 -19.89
N SER A 606 4.34 -11.73 -21.16
CA SER A 606 5.50 -11.03 -21.72
C SER A 606 5.57 -9.55 -21.32
N PHE A 607 4.47 -8.96 -20.88
CA PHE A 607 4.44 -7.57 -20.46
C PHE A 607 5.10 -7.43 -19.08
N LYS A 608 5.85 -6.35 -18.88
CA LYS A 608 6.63 -6.11 -17.65
C LYS A 608 6.19 -4.88 -16.88
N LYS A 609 5.54 -3.93 -17.51
CA LYS A 609 5.06 -2.70 -16.87
C LYS A 609 3.53 -2.71 -16.85
N PHE A 610 2.94 -2.39 -15.71
CA PHE A 610 1.48 -2.42 -15.54
C PHE A 610 1.01 -1.15 -14.83
N PRO A 611 -0.19 -0.67 -15.14
CA PRO A 611 -1.10 -1.16 -16.20
C PRO A 611 -0.55 -0.91 -17.61
N THR A 612 -0.83 -1.82 -18.54
CA THR A 612 -0.46 -1.68 -19.95
C THR A 612 -1.70 -1.89 -20.82
N VAL A 613 -1.64 -1.48 -22.07
CA VAL A 613 -2.76 -1.68 -23.00
C VAL A 613 -2.52 -2.98 -23.78
N ILE A 614 -3.45 -3.95 -23.63
CA ILE A 614 -3.31 -5.27 -24.26
C ILE A 614 -3.86 -5.28 -25.69
N MET A 615 -4.82 -4.39 -26.01
CA MET A 615 -5.33 -4.28 -27.37
C MET A 615 -5.75 -2.84 -27.66
N LYS A 616 -5.57 -2.44 -28.92
CA LYS A 616 -5.91 -1.10 -29.38
C LYS A 616 -7.38 -1.07 -29.77
N LEU A 617 -8.13 -0.19 -29.15
CA LEU A 617 -9.56 -0.01 -29.36
C LEU A 617 -9.83 1.32 -30.06
N THR A 618 -10.88 1.36 -30.87
CA THR A 618 -11.34 2.62 -31.49
C THR A 618 -12.07 3.46 -30.43
N ASP A 619 -12.42 4.70 -30.78
CA ASP A 619 -12.87 5.73 -29.84
C ASP A 619 -14.08 5.33 -28.98
N LYS A 620 -15.05 4.63 -29.55
CA LYS A 620 -16.25 4.20 -28.82
C LYS A 620 -16.28 2.69 -28.54
N GLU A 621 -15.19 2.00 -28.87
CA GLU A 621 -15.09 0.55 -28.71
C GLU A 621 -14.68 0.21 -27.28
N LYS A 622 -15.40 -0.75 -26.70
CA LYS A 622 -15.09 -1.27 -25.37
C LYS A 622 -15.15 -2.79 -25.37
N ILE A 623 -14.34 -3.40 -24.54
CA ILE A 623 -14.37 -4.85 -24.33
C ILE A 623 -15.64 -5.19 -23.52
N LEU A 624 -16.50 -6.04 -24.05
CA LEU A 624 -17.69 -6.52 -23.36
C LEU A 624 -17.39 -7.73 -22.49
N SER A 625 -16.55 -8.63 -22.99
CA SER A 625 -16.32 -9.92 -22.33
C SER A 625 -14.95 -10.46 -22.68
N VAL A 626 -14.33 -11.14 -21.72
CA VAL A 626 -13.08 -11.88 -21.89
C VAL A 626 -13.29 -13.29 -21.36
N GLU A 627 -12.88 -14.30 -22.12
CA GLU A 627 -12.96 -15.70 -21.72
C GLU A 627 -11.61 -16.39 -21.83
N ALA A 628 -11.27 -17.17 -20.81
CA ALA A 628 -10.08 -18.02 -20.81
C ALA A 628 -10.45 -19.35 -21.48
N VAL A 629 -9.74 -19.71 -22.55
CA VAL A 629 -10.15 -20.82 -23.42
C VAL A 629 -8.98 -21.75 -23.77
N ASN A 630 -9.34 -22.99 -24.11
CA ASN A 630 -8.50 -23.95 -24.80
C ASN A 630 -9.07 -24.19 -26.20
N ASP A 631 -8.26 -24.78 -27.10
CA ASP A 631 -8.67 -25.03 -28.50
C ASP A 631 -9.86 -25.98 -28.60
N SER A 632 -10.05 -26.85 -27.62
CA SER A 632 -11.18 -27.79 -27.56
C SER A 632 -12.48 -27.13 -27.09
N ASP A 633 -12.43 -25.91 -26.60
CA ASP A 633 -13.63 -25.22 -26.07
C ASP A 633 -14.50 -24.66 -27.20
N ASN A 634 -15.81 -24.60 -26.95
CA ASN A 634 -16.80 -23.97 -27.81
C ASN A 634 -17.20 -22.61 -27.20
N ILE A 635 -17.32 -21.65 -28.09
CA ILE A 635 -17.61 -20.27 -27.70
C ILE A 635 -19.00 -19.86 -28.16
N UNK A 636 -19.81 -19.26 -27.53
CA UNK A 636 -21.00 -18.83 -27.82
C UNK A 636 -20.97 -17.41 -27.86
N ILE A 637 -21.41 -16.86 -28.69
CA ILE A 637 -21.69 -15.43 -28.83
C ILE A 637 -23.18 -15.21 -28.96
N LEU A 638 -23.72 -14.31 -28.16
CA LEU A 638 -25.15 -13.99 -28.09
C LEU A 638 -25.35 -12.54 -28.49
N THR A 639 -26.41 -12.29 -29.29
CA THR A 639 -26.79 -10.92 -29.66
C THR A 639 -27.94 -10.43 -28.79
N LYS A 640 -28.21 -9.12 -28.86
CA LYS A 640 -29.32 -8.50 -28.12
C LYS A 640 -30.69 -8.91 -28.66
N GLN A 641 -30.78 -9.37 -29.92
CA GLN A 641 -32.03 -9.85 -30.54
C GLN A 641 -32.20 -11.38 -30.50
N UNK A 642 -31.18 -11.96 -29.70
CA UNK A 642 -31.35 -13.23 -29.46
C UNK A 642 -30.93 -14.17 -30.48
N TRP A 643 -30.07 -13.76 -31.12
CA TRP A 643 -29.36 -14.67 -32.02
C TRP A 643 -28.14 -15.22 -31.31
N MET A 644 -27.79 -16.45 -31.59
CA MET A 644 -26.62 -17.07 -30.97
C MET A 644 -25.80 -17.76 -32.07
N LEU A 645 -24.48 -17.67 -31.93
CA LEU A 645 -23.51 -18.41 -32.74
C LEU A 645 -22.62 -19.25 -31.82
N LEU A 646 -22.57 -20.55 -32.10
CA LEU A 646 -21.69 -21.48 -31.41
C LEU A 646 -20.59 -21.91 -32.37
N PHE A 647 -19.33 -21.67 -32.00
CA PHE A 647 -18.18 -22.02 -32.83
C PHE A 647 -17.04 -22.55 -32.00
N LYS A 648 -16.11 -23.28 -32.62
CA LYS A 648 -14.94 -23.83 -31.91
C LYS A 648 -13.91 -22.74 -31.69
N SER A 649 -13.32 -22.71 -30.49
CA SER A 649 -12.21 -21.80 -30.18
C SER A 649 -11.07 -21.91 -31.20
N SER A 650 -10.81 -23.10 -31.70
CA SER A 650 -9.78 -23.36 -32.72
C SER A 650 -10.04 -22.65 -34.06
N ASP A 651 -11.26 -22.22 -34.33
CA ASP A 651 -11.60 -21.44 -35.54
C ASP A 651 -11.09 -19.99 -35.47
N LEU A 652 -10.68 -19.53 -34.30
CA LEU A 652 -10.13 -18.20 -34.08
C LEU A 652 -8.62 -18.33 -33.88
N ARG A 653 -7.85 -17.71 -34.76
CA ARG A 653 -6.37 -17.80 -34.72
C ARG A 653 -5.80 -16.88 -33.64
N PRO A 654 -4.80 -17.33 -32.88
CA PRO A 654 -4.11 -16.44 -31.94
C PRO A 654 -3.47 -15.27 -32.68
N MET A 655 -3.52 -14.09 -32.07
CA MET A 655 -3.05 -12.83 -32.63
C MET A 655 -2.06 -12.15 -31.71
N GLY A 656 -1.16 -11.35 -32.31
CA GLY A 656 -0.22 -10.53 -31.54
C GLY A 656 -0.86 -9.24 -31.02
N LYS A 657 -0.09 -8.49 -30.25
CA LYS A 657 -0.52 -7.25 -29.62
C LYS A 657 -1.10 -6.25 -30.64
N THR A 658 -0.43 -6.10 -31.78
CA THR A 658 -0.75 -5.09 -32.81
C THR A 658 -1.78 -5.54 -33.83
N ALA A 659 -2.12 -6.86 -33.90
CA ALA A 659 -3.10 -7.39 -34.84
C ALA A 659 -4.50 -6.85 -34.51
N GLY A 660 -5.22 -6.57 -35.57
CA GLY A 660 -6.60 -6.07 -35.41
C GLY A 660 -7.60 -7.16 -35.01
N UNK A 661 -8.72 -6.93 -34.48
CA UNK A 661 -9.74 -7.77 -34.16
C UNK A 661 -10.38 -8.23 -35.39
N VAL A 662 -11.02 -9.23 -35.34
CA VAL A 662 -11.78 -9.81 -36.45
C VAL A 662 -13.26 -9.86 -36.09
N LYS A 663 -14.09 -9.91 -37.08
CA LYS A 663 -15.57 -9.97 -36.91
C LYS A 663 -15.96 -11.25 -36.15
N SER A 664 -16.83 -11.13 -35.15
CA SER A 664 -17.23 -12.25 -34.29
C SER A 664 -18.44 -13.01 -34.83
N ILE A 665 -19.50 -12.33 -35.21
CA ILE A 665 -20.77 -12.91 -35.67
C ILE A 665 -21.33 -12.06 -36.83
N GLU A 666 -22.14 -12.66 -37.68
CA GLU A 666 -22.89 -11.91 -38.71
C GLU A 666 -24.17 -11.39 -38.08
N LEU A 667 -24.21 -10.09 -37.82
CA LEU A 667 -25.35 -9.46 -37.15
C LEU A 667 -26.51 -9.22 -38.15
N GLN A 668 -27.73 -9.34 -37.62
CA GLN A 668 -28.96 -8.88 -38.32
C GLN A 668 -28.99 -7.35 -38.26
N GLU A 669 -29.79 -6.75 -39.18
CA GLU A 669 -29.94 -5.30 -39.22
C GLU A 669 -30.49 -4.77 -37.89
N GLY A 670 -29.81 -3.82 -37.32
CA GLY A 670 -30.18 -3.20 -36.05
C GLY A 670 -29.83 -4.02 -34.81
N ASP A 671 -29.13 -5.14 -34.96
CA ASP A 671 -28.72 -5.98 -33.82
C ASP A 671 -27.32 -5.60 -33.32
N GLU A 672 -27.04 -5.96 -32.08
CA GLU A 672 -25.72 -5.75 -31.43
C GLU A 672 -25.31 -7.00 -30.66
N VAL A 673 -24.02 -7.23 -30.50
CA VAL A 673 -23.53 -8.31 -29.63
C VAL A 673 -23.85 -7.98 -28.17
N ALA A 674 -24.26 -8.98 -27.41
CA ALA A 674 -24.61 -8.82 -25.99
C ALA A 674 -23.54 -9.43 -25.08
N ASN A 675 -23.09 -10.64 -25.37
CA ASN A 675 -22.15 -11.33 -24.49
C ASN A 675 -21.50 -12.51 -25.20
N MET A 676 -20.43 -13.00 -24.55
CA MET A 676 -19.69 -14.19 -24.96
C MET A 676 -19.48 -15.07 -23.73
N PHE A 677 -19.61 -16.37 -23.90
CA PHE A 677 -19.36 -17.33 -22.84
C PHE A 677 -18.96 -18.69 -23.40
N LEU A 678 -18.32 -19.48 -22.55
CA LEU A 678 -17.90 -20.84 -22.91
C LEU A 678 -19.06 -21.81 -22.74
N HIS A 679 -19.21 -22.70 -23.73
CA HIS A 679 -20.16 -23.79 -23.64
C HIS A 679 -19.41 -25.06 -23.25
N LYS A 680 -19.79 -25.64 -22.12
CA LYS A 680 -19.20 -26.86 -21.60
C LYS A 680 -20.18 -28.02 -21.53
N GLY A 681 -21.17 -28.01 -22.41
CA GLY A 681 -22.18 -29.04 -22.47
C GLY A 681 -23.36 -28.88 -21.51
N GLU A 682 -23.42 -27.76 -20.78
CA GLU A 682 -24.45 -27.49 -19.79
C GLU A 682 -25.60 -26.66 -20.33
N PRO A 683 -26.85 -26.88 -19.86
CA PRO A 683 -27.93 -25.92 -20.14
C PRO A 683 -27.57 -24.53 -19.59
N PHE A 684 -28.08 -23.49 -20.19
CA PHE A 684 -27.91 -22.15 -19.68
C PHE A 684 -29.20 -21.31 -19.79
N ILE A 685 -29.24 -20.26 -18.97
CA ILE A 685 -30.40 -19.38 -18.84
C ILE A 685 -30.14 -18.14 -19.67
N LEU A 686 -31.14 -17.78 -20.46
CA LEU A 686 -31.23 -16.48 -21.14
C LEU A 686 -32.28 -15.65 -20.43
N ILE A 687 -31.99 -14.39 -20.19
CA ILE A 687 -32.87 -13.46 -19.48
C ILE A 687 -33.15 -12.28 -20.40
N HIS A 688 -34.42 -12.07 -20.70
CA HIS A 688 -34.91 -10.92 -21.53
C HIS A 688 -34.87 -9.61 -20.74
N ALA A 689 -34.94 -8.51 -21.48
CA ALA A 689 -35.16 -7.18 -20.93
C ALA A 689 -36.48 -7.08 -20.15
N ASN A 690 -37.49 -7.88 -20.51
CA ASN A 690 -38.74 -7.98 -19.75
C ASN A 690 -38.64 -8.87 -18.51
N LYS A 691 -37.44 -9.34 -18.20
CA LYS A 691 -37.14 -10.19 -17.04
C LYS A 691 -37.78 -11.59 -17.10
N ASN A 692 -38.06 -12.06 -18.28
CA ASN A 692 -38.42 -13.48 -18.49
C ASN A 692 -37.15 -14.30 -18.71
N GLY A 693 -37.12 -15.47 -18.15
CA GLY A 693 -35.96 -16.38 -18.28
C GLY A 693 -36.36 -17.66 -19.04
N LYS A 694 -35.40 -18.19 -19.78
CA LYS A 694 -35.53 -19.45 -20.48
C LYS A 694 -34.32 -20.31 -20.25
N LEU A 695 -34.53 -21.55 -19.82
CA LEU A 695 -33.48 -22.54 -19.68
C LEU A 695 -33.33 -23.29 -20.99
N LEU A 696 -32.14 -23.24 -21.58
CA LEU A 696 -31.86 -23.81 -22.90
C LEU A 696 -30.91 -24.99 -22.80
N ASN A 697 -31.21 -26.05 -23.55
CA ASN A 697 -30.28 -27.15 -23.78
C ASN A 697 -29.64 -26.95 -25.15
N LEU A 698 -28.33 -26.75 -25.15
CA LEU A 698 -27.57 -26.43 -26.38
C LEU A 698 -27.28 -27.63 -27.28
N GLU A 699 -27.74 -28.83 -26.94
CA GLU A 699 -27.61 -29.99 -27.83
C GLU A 699 -28.28 -29.73 -29.21
N ASP A 700 -29.27 -28.87 -29.25
CA ASP A 700 -29.98 -28.52 -30.46
C ASP A 700 -29.26 -27.46 -31.31
N LEU A 701 -28.21 -26.81 -30.78
CA LEU A 701 -27.47 -25.81 -31.53
C LEU A 701 -26.33 -26.47 -32.30
N LYS A 702 -26.20 -26.14 -33.56
CA LYS A 702 -25.15 -26.64 -34.45
C LYS A 702 -23.91 -25.79 -34.34
N ILE A 703 -22.77 -26.44 -34.19
CA ILE A 703 -21.47 -25.77 -34.22
C ILE A 703 -21.24 -25.26 -35.63
N ARG A 704 -20.97 -23.98 -35.80
CA ARG A 704 -20.74 -23.30 -37.07
C ARG A 704 -19.37 -22.63 -37.08
N LYS A 705 -18.94 -22.17 -38.22
CA LYS A 705 -17.71 -21.37 -38.33
C LYS A 705 -17.99 -19.95 -37.82
N ARG A 706 -16.93 -19.32 -37.29
CA ARG A 706 -16.99 -17.94 -36.82
C ARG A 706 -17.51 -16.99 -37.93
N ALA A 707 -18.12 -15.90 -37.51
CA ALA A 707 -18.70 -14.86 -38.42
C ALA A 707 -19.83 -15.34 -39.33
N ARG A 708 -20.56 -16.40 -38.94
CA ARG A 708 -21.77 -16.86 -39.59
C ARG A 708 -22.97 -16.38 -38.80
N LYS A 709 -24.13 -16.54 -39.42
CA LYS A 709 -25.41 -16.24 -38.78
C LYS A 709 -25.70 -17.18 -37.62
N UNK A 710 -26.10 -16.65 -36.59
CA UNK A 710 -26.50 -17.35 -35.53
C UNK A 710 -27.76 -18.07 -35.79
N GLN A 711 -28.11 -18.67 -34.88
CA GLN A 711 -29.41 -19.34 -34.84
C GLN A 711 -30.28 -18.56 -33.85
N VAL A 712 -31.56 -18.45 -34.13
CA VAL A 712 -32.55 -17.80 -33.22
C VAL A 712 -32.76 -18.74 -32.03
N VAL A 713 -32.48 -18.27 -30.83
CA VAL A 713 -32.64 -19.09 -29.60
C VAL A 713 -33.90 -18.72 -28.83
N MET A 714 -34.42 -17.50 -29.02
CA MET A 714 -35.72 -17.07 -28.44
C MET A 714 -36.46 -16.19 -29.41
N THR A 715 -37.79 -16.26 -29.35
CA THR A 715 -38.65 -15.41 -30.15
C THR A 715 -39.07 -14.19 -29.32
N GLY A 716 -38.99 -13.02 -29.94
CA GLY A 716 -39.35 -11.77 -29.28
C GLY A 716 -38.49 -10.62 -29.78
N LYS A 717 -38.99 -9.43 -29.60
CA LYS A 717 -38.32 -8.20 -30.04
C LYS A 717 -37.51 -7.52 -28.93
N GLU A 718 -37.49 -8.11 -27.74
CA GLU A 718 -36.86 -7.50 -26.58
C GLU A 718 -35.40 -7.90 -26.49
N LEU A 719 -34.57 -6.99 -25.99
CA LEU A 719 -33.14 -7.20 -25.82
C LEU A 719 -32.89 -8.13 -24.64
N LEU A 720 -31.84 -8.93 -24.73
CA LEU A 720 -31.40 -9.79 -23.64
C LEU A 720 -30.63 -9.00 -22.60
N GLU A 721 -30.89 -9.29 -21.34
CA GLU A 721 -30.16 -8.71 -20.22
C GLU A 721 -28.84 -9.49 -19.93
N GLY A 722 -28.84 -10.80 -20.24
CA GLY A 722 -27.66 -11.63 -20.07
C GLY A 722 -27.95 -13.11 -20.22
N GLY A 723 -26.92 -13.91 -20.09
CA GLY A 723 -27.06 -15.35 -20.17
C GLY A 723 -25.92 -16.07 -19.44
N ILE A 724 -26.20 -17.25 -18.91
CA ILE A 724 -25.20 -18.04 -18.16
C ILE A 724 -25.51 -19.54 -18.33
N SER A 725 -24.44 -20.34 -18.40
CA SER A 725 -24.52 -21.82 -18.31
C SER A 725 -24.73 -22.27 -16.88
N ILE A 726 -25.63 -23.20 -16.66
CA ILE A 726 -25.82 -23.77 -15.32
C ILE A 726 -26.01 -25.30 -15.37
N ILE A 727 -25.57 -25.98 -14.31
CA ILE A 727 -25.91 -27.36 -13.95
C ILE A 727 -26.31 -27.34 -12.49
N GLU A 728 -27.56 -27.72 -12.20
CA GLU A 728 -28.04 -27.90 -10.81
C GLU A 728 -27.59 -26.87 -9.76
N UNK A 729 -27.34 -25.79 -10.19
CA UNK A 729 -26.87 -24.83 -9.31
C UNK A 729 -27.85 -23.74 -9.18
N ALA A 730 -27.23 -23.02 -8.48
CA ALA A 730 -27.88 -21.72 -8.39
C ALA A 730 -27.16 -20.71 -9.28
N ILE A 731 -27.86 -19.73 -9.74
CA ILE A 731 -27.25 -18.55 -10.38
C ILE A 731 -27.40 -17.38 -9.42
N ARG A 732 -26.45 -16.46 -9.48
CA ARG A 732 -26.53 -15.19 -8.75
C ARG A 732 -26.67 -14.06 -9.76
N ILE A 733 -27.57 -13.14 -9.44
CA ILE A 733 -27.83 -11.97 -10.25
C ILE A 733 -27.44 -10.75 -9.44
N ARG A 734 -26.47 -10.00 -9.95
CA ARG A 734 -26.12 -8.70 -9.37
C ARG A 734 -26.92 -7.64 -10.10
N PHE A 735 -27.51 -6.75 -9.35
CA PHE A 735 -28.25 -5.62 -9.87
C PHE A 735 -27.36 -4.38 -9.96
N LYS A 736 -27.80 -3.39 -10.71
CA LYS A 736 -27.06 -2.12 -10.88
C LYS A 736 -26.86 -1.37 -9.55
N ASP A 737 -27.70 -1.64 -8.55
CA ASP A 737 -27.54 -1.07 -7.20
C ASP A 737 -26.58 -1.90 -6.33
N SER A 738 -25.89 -2.89 -6.89
CA SER A 738 -24.93 -3.79 -6.26
C SER A 738 -25.54 -4.84 -5.32
N THR A 739 -26.85 -4.92 -5.18
CA THR A 739 -27.49 -6.01 -4.44
C THR A 739 -27.46 -7.31 -5.25
N ILE A 740 -27.58 -8.46 -4.55
CA ILE A 740 -27.48 -9.79 -5.17
C ILE A 740 -28.69 -10.62 -4.78
N LYS A 741 -29.20 -11.40 -5.75
CA LYS A 741 -30.26 -12.38 -5.52
C LYS A 741 -29.83 -13.73 -6.09
N THR A 742 -30.03 -14.81 -5.33
CA THR A 742 -29.76 -16.18 -5.78
C THR A 742 -31.04 -16.83 -6.31
N LEU A 743 -30.96 -17.37 -7.52
CA LEU A 743 -32.04 -18.17 -8.12
C LEU A 743 -31.55 -19.60 -8.26
N HIS A 744 -32.39 -20.57 -7.87
CA HIS A 744 -32.09 -21.98 -8.02
C HIS A 744 -32.67 -22.54 -9.31
N SER A 745 -32.00 -23.53 -9.89
CA SER A 745 -32.43 -24.18 -11.13
C SER A 745 -33.86 -24.73 -11.03
N ASN A 746 -34.29 -25.13 -9.83
CA ASN A 746 -35.64 -25.61 -9.58
C ASN A 746 -36.73 -24.52 -9.74
N ASP A 747 -36.36 -23.27 -9.71
CA ASP A 747 -37.27 -22.11 -9.87
C ASP A 747 -37.54 -21.82 -11.35
N ILE A 748 -36.86 -22.49 -12.29
CA ILE A 748 -36.90 -22.21 -13.72
C ILE A 748 -37.26 -23.51 -14.46
N HIS A 749 -38.23 -23.44 -15.35
CA HIS A 749 -38.67 -24.61 -16.09
C HIS A 749 -37.75 -24.94 -17.26
N LEU A 750 -37.37 -26.21 -17.37
CA LEU A 750 -36.56 -26.73 -18.48
C LEU A 750 -37.49 -27.14 -19.64
N ASP A 751 -38.15 -26.20 -20.24
CA ASP A 751 -39.03 -26.48 -21.39
C ASP A 751 -39.02 -25.29 -22.37
N GLU A 752 -39.87 -25.32 -23.37
CA GLU A 752 -39.95 -24.28 -24.42
C GLU A 752 -40.62 -23.01 -23.92
N THR A 753 -41.22 -23.03 -22.72
CA THR A 753 -41.91 -21.86 -22.18
C THR A 753 -40.98 -20.99 -21.36
N GLU A 754 -41.15 -19.66 -21.48
CA GLU A 754 -40.39 -18.69 -20.69
C GLU A 754 -40.89 -18.67 -19.26
N THR A 755 -39.97 -18.67 -18.30
CA THR A 755 -40.29 -18.49 -16.89
C THR A 755 -40.36 -16.99 -16.60
N PRO A 756 -41.47 -16.45 -16.07
CA PRO A 756 -41.53 -15.02 -15.76
C PRO A 756 -40.67 -14.69 -14.50
N LEU A 757 -39.51 -14.16 -14.76
CA LEU A 757 -38.58 -13.75 -13.70
C LEU A 757 -38.96 -12.39 -13.08
N ALA A 758 -39.92 -11.67 -13.65
CA ALA A 758 -40.37 -10.38 -13.15
C ALA A 758 -40.88 -10.44 -11.70
N LYS A 759 -41.35 -11.61 -11.26
CA LYS A 759 -41.75 -11.87 -9.86
C LYS A 759 -40.55 -12.21 -8.96
N MET A 760 -39.40 -12.55 -9.56
CA MET A 760 -38.23 -13.03 -8.89
C MET A 760 -37.09 -12.00 -8.94
N VAL A 761 -37.11 -11.14 -9.95
CA VAL A 761 -36.08 -10.14 -10.24
C VAL A 761 -36.76 -8.78 -10.36
N ASP A 762 -36.64 -7.95 -9.38
CA ASP A 762 -37.37 -6.67 -9.26
C ASP A 762 -36.54 -5.43 -9.60
N LYS A 763 -35.29 -5.61 -9.97
CA LYS A 763 -34.34 -4.51 -10.20
C LYS A 763 -33.59 -4.69 -11.52
N ASP A 764 -32.97 -3.63 -12.00
CA ASP A 764 -32.15 -3.68 -13.22
C ASP A 764 -30.90 -4.55 -12.99
N ILE A 765 -30.67 -5.48 -13.88
CA ILE A 765 -29.60 -6.46 -13.82
C ILE A 765 -28.29 -5.84 -14.29
N ASP A 766 -27.22 -6.05 -13.55
CA ASP A 766 -25.86 -5.69 -13.93
C ASP A 766 -25.10 -6.90 -14.48
N VAL A 767 -25.03 -7.97 -13.68
CA VAL A 767 -24.28 -9.19 -14.05
C VAL A 767 -25.03 -10.42 -13.55
N ILE A 768 -25.00 -11.48 -14.34
CA ILE A 768 -25.47 -12.81 -13.94
C ILE A 768 -24.24 -13.73 -13.89
N TYR A 769 -24.10 -14.48 -12.83
CA TYR A 769 -22.97 -15.37 -12.67
C TYR A 769 -23.33 -16.61 -11.87
N ARG A 770 -22.54 -17.65 -12.04
CA ARG A 770 -22.66 -18.90 -11.31
C ARG A 770 -21.58 -18.97 -10.23
N PRO A 771 -21.95 -19.01 -8.97
CA PRO A 771 -20.95 -19.18 -7.94
C PRO A 771 -20.34 -20.58 -8.02
N ARG A 772 -19.04 -20.65 -7.91
CA ARG A 772 -18.35 -21.95 -7.84
C ARG A 772 -18.47 -22.53 -6.45
N GLU A 773 -18.67 -23.82 -6.36
CA GLU A 773 -18.74 -24.51 -5.08
C GLU A 773 -17.33 -24.82 -4.56
N GLU A 774 -17.11 -24.59 -3.29
CA GLU A 774 -15.83 -24.85 -2.61
C GLU A 774 -15.33 -26.28 -2.87
N LYS A 775 -16.20 -27.25 -2.81
CA LYS A 775 -15.86 -28.67 -2.94
C LYS A 775 -15.26 -28.97 -4.33
N ASP A 776 -15.87 -28.46 -5.39
CA ASP A 776 -15.41 -28.72 -6.75
C ASP A 776 -14.09 -28.06 -7.05
N GLU A 777 -13.92 -26.82 -6.64
CA GLU A 777 -12.67 -26.07 -6.84
C GLU A 777 -11.53 -26.68 -6.03
N ASN A 778 -11.80 -27.10 -4.80
CA ASN A 778 -10.80 -27.72 -3.93
C ASN A 778 -10.32 -29.05 -4.53
N LEU A 779 -11.24 -29.87 -5.02
CA LEU A 779 -10.90 -31.15 -5.64
C LEU A 779 -10.05 -30.95 -6.90
N ARG A 780 -10.46 -30.04 -7.77
CA ARG A 780 -9.74 -29.68 -8.99
C ARG A 780 -8.32 -29.20 -8.67
N TYR A 781 -8.17 -28.30 -7.73
CA TYR A 781 -6.87 -27.76 -7.32
C TYR A 781 -5.94 -28.87 -6.80
N LYS A 782 -6.48 -29.74 -5.97
CA LYS A 782 -5.70 -30.88 -5.41
C LYS A 782 -5.22 -31.85 -6.50
N GLU A 783 -6.05 -32.12 -7.48
CA GLU A 783 -5.71 -32.99 -8.62
C GLU A 783 -4.62 -32.34 -9.49
N GLU A 784 -4.77 -31.07 -9.80
CA GLU A 784 -3.78 -30.31 -10.60
C GLU A 784 -2.44 -30.23 -9.87
N ARG A 785 -2.46 -30.01 -8.57
CA ARG A 785 -1.26 -29.96 -7.74
C ARG A 785 -0.53 -31.29 -7.70
N LYS A 786 -1.23 -32.40 -7.53
CA LYS A 786 -0.64 -33.75 -7.57
C LYS A 786 0.03 -34.03 -8.91
N LYS A 787 -0.60 -33.60 -10.00
CA LYS A 787 -0.06 -33.76 -11.34
C LYS A 787 1.23 -32.94 -11.51
N ALA A 788 1.25 -31.70 -11.06
CA ALA A 788 2.42 -30.82 -11.12
C ALA A 788 3.58 -31.35 -10.28
N GLU A 789 3.28 -31.88 -9.08
CA GLU A 789 4.30 -32.49 -8.20
C GLU A 789 4.96 -33.72 -8.86
N LYS A 790 4.18 -34.57 -9.51
CA LYS A 790 4.69 -35.73 -10.22
C LYS A 790 5.58 -35.33 -11.40
N GLU A 791 5.20 -34.26 -12.12
CA GLU A 791 6.01 -33.75 -13.24
C GLU A 791 7.34 -33.17 -12.74
N ALA A 792 7.31 -32.48 -11.60
CA ALA A 792 8.52 -31.90 -10.97
C ALA A 792 9.46 -33.02 -10.50
N GLU A 793 8.93 -34.10 -9.88
CA GLU A 793 9.73 -35.27 -9.48
C GLU A 793 10.39 -35.96 -10.68
N LYS A 794 9.67 -36.06 -11.80
CA LYS A 794 10.23 -36.64 -13.04
C LYS A 794 11.38 -35.79 -13.56
N MET A 795 11.24 -34.45 -13.52
CA MET A 795 12.31 -33.55 -13.97
C MET A 795 13.54 -33.64 -13.07
N GLU A 796 13.36 -33.71 -11.73
CA GLU A 796 14.47 -33.88 -10.79
C GLU A 796 15.22 -35.20 -11.03
N ASN A 797 14.49 -36.29 -11.22
CA ASN A 797 15.06 -37.58 -11.46
C ASN A 797 15.85 -37.62 -12.78
N ASN A 798 15.37 -36.91 -13.80
CA ASN A 798 16.09 -36.81 -15.09
C ASN A 798 17.38 -35.99 -14.94
N ILE A 799 17.36 -34.92 -14.18
CA ILE A 799 18.56 -34.08 -13.94
C ILE A 799 19.59 -34.89 -13.15
N ASN A 800 19.18 -35.65 -12.14
CA ASN A 800 20.06 -36.48 -11.32
C ASN A 800 20.67 -37.64 -12.14
N SER A 801 19.93 -38.21 -13.09
CA SER A 801 20.42 -39.28 -13.94
C SER A 801 21.41 -38.77 -15.01
N GLU A 802 21.31 -37.51 -15.44
CA GLU A 802 22.28 -36.87 -16.34
C GLU A 802 23.59 -36.54 -15.62
N ASP A 803 23.51 -36.15 -14.33
CA ASP A 803 24.69 -35.87 -13.49
C ASP A 803 25.45 -37.17 -13.18
N GLU A 804 24.79 -38.30 -12.95
CA GLU A 804 25.43 -39.60 -12.72
C GLU A 804 26.06 -40.16 -13.99
N GLY A 805 25.57 -39.76 -15.17
CA GLY A 805 26.11 -40.16 -16.44
C GLY A 805 27.38 -39.42 -16.89
N SER A 806 27.77 -38.36 -16.18
CA SER A 806 28.92 -37.54 -16.56
C SER A 806 30.20 -37.83 -15.76
N GLU A 807 30.13 -38.74 -14.76
CA GLU A 807 31.32 -39.06 -13.93
C GLU A 807 32.13 -40.26 -14.36
N ASP A 808 31.81 -40.92 -15.49
CA ASP A 808 32.52 -42.12 -15.90
C ASP A 808 33.20 -41.98 -17.29
N SER A 809 34.19 -41.10 -17.37
CA SER A 809 35.24 -41.21 -18.43
C SER A 809 36.38 -40.25 -18.16
N SER A 810 37.33 -40.66 -17.32
CA SER A 810 38.70 -40.20 -17.40
C SER A 810 39.61 -41.27 -16.79
N GLU A 811 39.81 -42.31 -17.52
CA GLU A 811 40.98 -43.15 -17.29
C GLU A 811 42.14 -42.45 -17.97
N ILE A 812 43.04 -41.95 -17.18
CA ILE A 812 44.32 -41.44 -17.65
C ILE A 812 45.24 -42.66 -17.88
N GLU A 813 45.56 -42.98 -19.12
CA GLU A 813 46.64 -43.90 -19.41
C GLU A 813 47.95 -43.20 -19.10
N ASP A 814 48.64 -43.75 -18.11
CA ASP A 814 50.00 -43.37 -17.76
C ASP A 814 50.96 -44.21 -18.67
N THR A 815 51.51 -43.57 -19.68
CA THR A 815 52.58 -44.20 -20.48
C THR A 815 53.88 -43.54 -20.09
N THR A 816 54.64 -44.29 -19.27
CA THR A 816 56.08 -44.06 -19.11
C THR A 816 56.82 -44.58 -20.33
N ASP A 817 57.50 -43.67 -21.05
CA ASP A 817 58.89 -43.86 -21.52
C ASP A 817 59.46 -42.50 -21.89
#